data_4b18719c48acf6a727352e02b949ec14
#
_entry.id   4b18719c48acf6a727352e02b949ec14
#
_cell.length_a   1.000
_cell.length_b   1.000
_cell.length_c   1.000
_cell.angle_alpha   90.00
_cell.angle_beta   90.00
_cell.angle_gamma   90.00
#
_symmetry.space_group_name_H-M   'P 1'
#
loop_
_entity.id
_entity.type
_entity.pdbx_description
1 polymer ?
#
loop_
_entity_poly.entity_id
_entity_poly.type
_entity_poly.pdbx_seq_one_letter_code
_entity_poly.pdbx_strand_id
1 'polypeptide(L)'
;MERFQSVLKALFYPLWLDDSILNRIRTFQNRVKVPSIFLINCLYLFLKERRCNCLFQNYFERGQIMRVDLTTKPYNLDAEGIKWVKDTIAGMSVEEKIGQLFINMGSERTEEYLTGVLNNYHIGGVRYNPGMAEEVYEQNKILQENSKIPLLIAANTEAGGNGACKDGTYVGVEVKIAATNDTKYAYEMGRVSGVEAAAIGCNWSFAPIVDINRNWRNPIIATRTWSGDVDKTIAMSLAYMKGIQESGIAPAAKHFPGDGIDERDQHLSFSVNPYSTEEWDATFGKVYGTLFDAGLPSIMAGHISLPEYVKYFNPAATVQEQILPATLNKYILTDLLRDKMGFNGLVVTDASHMVAMTSAMKRQDMLPTAIAAGSDLFLFFNDPDEDFQWMLDGYNNGVITDERLEEALTRILGTKAALGLHKKVKTEILPSKEEAMAKIGLPENKAIAVEVADKAITLVKNNQNIFPISPDKTKRVLLVNVEGHKGGFGAMIGGEAVRPVDTLKGILEAEGFEVSIWESTEERINKLPEEERAAAVANVYAQKRPIKDLIAAYDLVINVASVQPNTDQRIQWPASKGTPDIPFYVHEIPTIFVSVQAPNHLADVPQVQTYINTYDSKDFTLQALVNKMVGRSEFTGVSPVDAFCGFLDTRY
;
A
#
# COMPACT_ATOMS: atom_id res chain seq x y z
N MET A 1 -41.29 23.32 -25.94
CA MET A 1 -40.84 24.59 -25.33
C MET A 1 -41.99 25.46 -24.88
N GLU A 2 -42.92 25.81 -25.73
CA GLU A 2 -44.13 26.57 -25.34
C GLU A 2 -44.98 25.89 -24.26
N ARG A 3 -45.14 24.56 -24.32
CA ARG A 3 -45.78 23.77 -23.25
C ARG A 3 -45.03 23.83 -21.92
N PHE A 4 -43.70 23.91 -21.94
CA PHE A 4 -42.90 24.03 -20.74
C PHE A 4 -43.05 25.40 -20.06
N GLN A 5 -43.08 26.47 -20.83
CA GLN A 5 -43.38 27.82 -20.32
C GLN A 5 -44.81 27.94 -19.77
N SER A 6 -45.78 27.31 -20.41
CA SER A 6 -47.17 27.28 -19.94
C SER A 6 -47.31 26.52 -18.62
N VAL A 7 -46.57 25.42 -18.44
CA VAL A 7 -46.52 24.64 -17.18
C VAL A 7 -45.86 25.42 -16.07
N LEU A 8 -44.72 26.08 -16.34
CA LEU A 8 -44.04 26.93 -15.34
C LEU A 8 -44.94 28.10 -14.93
N LYS A 9 -45.60 28.80 -15.86
CA LYS A 9 -46.55 29.88 -15.53
C LYS A 9 -47.77 29.39 -14.76
N ALA A 10 -48.29 28.19 -15.06
CA ALA A 10 -49.46 27.61 -14.36
C ALA A 10 -49.11 27.09 -12.94
N LEU A 11 -47.92 26.55 -12.71
CA LEU A 11 -47.52 26.02 -11.41
C LEU A 11 -47.04 27.10 -10.44
N PHE A 12 -46.60 28.25 -10.93
CA PHE A 12 -45.99 29.31 -10.14
C PHE A 12 -46.74 30.65 -10.20
N TYR A 13 -48.00 30.66 -10.60
CA TYR A 13 -48.92 31.79 -10.46
C TYR A 13 -49.41 31.83 -9.01
N PRO A 14 -48.85 32.63 -8.12
CA PRO A 14 -48.70 34.09 -8.16
C PRO A 14 -47.28 34.60 -7.77
N LEU A 15 -46.20 33.91 -8.08
CA LEU A 15 -44.85 34.40 -7.80
C LEU A 15 -44.31 35.17 -9.02
N TRP A 16 -43.96 36.42 -8.83
CA TRP A 16 -43.36 37.32 -9.84
C TRP A 16 -41.96 36.78 -10.27
N LEU A 17 -41.95 35.91 -11.28
CA LEU A 17 -40.73 35.56 -12.02
C LEU A 17 -40.62 36.56 -13.18
N ASP A 18 -39.66 37.48 -13.13
CA ASP A 18 -39.43 38.40 -14.23
C ASP A 18 -38.79 37.69 -15.44
N ASP A 19 -38.92 38.28 -16.63
CA ASP A 19 -38.40 37.69 -17.87
C ASP A 19 -36.88 37.52 -17.88
N SER A 20 -36.13 38.20 -16.99
CA SER A 20 -34.70 38.07 -16.86
C SER A 20 -34.30 36.74 -16.22
N ILE A 21 -35.06 36.25 -15.23
CA ILE A 21 -34.87 34.98 -14.56
C ILE A 21 -35.22 33.81 -15.51
N LEU A 22 -36.33 33.96 -16.25
CA LEU A 22 -36.74 32.97 -17.24
C LEU A 22 -35.73 32.84 -18.40
N ASN A 23 -35.13 33.92 -18.82
CA ASN A 23 -34.08 33.92 -19.84
C ASN A 23 -32.74 33.30 -19.32
N ARG A 24 -32.41 33.52 -18.08
CA ARG A 24 -31.23 32.89 -17.46
C ARG A 24 -31.41 31.36 -17.33
N ILE A 25 -32.59 30.90 -16.92
CA ILE A 25 -32.93 29.47 -16.87
C ILE A 25 -32.89 28.85 -18.29
N ARG A 26 -33.34 29.57 -19.30
CA ARG A 26 -33.33 29.14 -20.71
C ARG A 26 -31.91 29.01 -21.26
N THR A 27 -31.03 29.95 -20.91
CA THR A 27 -29.61 29.94 -21.30
C THR A 27 -28.87 28.78 -20.65
N PHE A 28 -29.16 28.49 -19.38
CA PHE A 28 -28.62 27.38 -18.65
C PHE A 28 -29.05 26.01 -19.22
N GLN A 29 -30.37 25.83 -19.48
CA GLN A 29 -30.89 24.59 -20.05
C GLN A 29 -30.30 24.27 -21.44
N ASN A 30 -30.05 25.28 -22.24
CA ASN A 30 -29.43 25.11 -23.57
C ASN A 30 -27.92 24.80 -23.49
N ARG A 31 -27.23 25.24 -22.42
CA ARG A 31 -25.80 24.95 -22.20
C ARG A 31 -25.52 23.58 -21.57
N VAL A 32 -26.38 23.12 -20.64
CA VAL A 32 -26.07 21.95 -19.78
C VAL A 32 -26.89 20.70 -20.15
N LYS A 33 -27.82 20.78 -21.14
CA LYS A 33 -28.71 19.67 -21.61
C LYS A 33 -29.42 18.90 -20.48
N VAL A 34 -29.80 19.57 -19.39
CA VAL A 34 -30.47 18.94 -18.23
C VAL A 34 -31.94 18.64 -18.55
N PRO A 35 -32.47 17.47 -18.16
CA PRO A 35 -33.90 17.13 -18.35
C PRO A 35 -34.84 18.14 -17.65
N SER A 36 -35.90 18.54 -18.30
CA SER A 36 -36.87 19.55 -17.82
C SER A 36 -37.49 19.22 -16.46
N ILE A 37 -37.67 17.91 -16.17
CA ILE A 37 -38.22 17.39 -14.89
C ILE A 37 -37.25 17.68 -13.71
N PHE A 38 -35.97 17.58 -13.92
CA PHE A 38 -34.97 17.86 -12.87
C PHE A 38 -34.97 19.33 -12.49
N LEU A 39 -35.05 20.22 -13.47
CA LEU A 39 -35.15 21.67 -13.22
C LEU A 39 -36.45 22.06 -12.46
N ILE A 40 -37.57 21.40 -12.76
CA ILE A 40 -38.82 21.64 -12.04
C ILE A 40 -38.73 21.20 -10.60
N ASN A 41 -38.12 20.05 -10.33
CA ASN A 41 -37.93 19.53 -8.97
C ASN A 41 -36.95 20.44 -8.15
N CYS A 42 -35.88 20.92 -8.76
CA CYS A 42 -34.96 21.87 -8.13
C CYS A 42 -35.62 23.22 -7.82
N LEU A 43 -36.44 23.75 -8.73
CA LEU A 43 -37.23 24.97 -8.50
C LEU A 43 -38.28 24.78 -7.40
N TYR A 44 -38.95 23.63 -7.38
CA TYR A 44 -39.97 23.31 -6.36
C TYR A 44 -39.34 23.23 -4.95
N LEU A 45 -38.16 22.57 -4.80
CA LEU A 45 -37.41 22.49 -3.55
C LEU A 45 -36.89 23.88 -3.12
N PHE A 46 -36.41 24.69 -4.05
CA PHE A 46 -35.94 26.07 -3.80
C PHE A 46 -37.02 26.99 -3.24
N LEU A 47 -38.23 26.88 -3.78
CA LEU A 47 -39.36 27.72 -3.34
C LEU A 47 -39.98 27.25 -2.02
N LYS A 48 -39.86 25.95 -1.68
CA LYS A 48 -40.40 25.38 -0.46
C LYS A 48 -39.63 25.67 0.81
N GLU A 49 -38.33 25.90 0.74
CA GLU A 49 -37.48 25.93 1.94
C GLU A 49 -36.68 27.23 2.20
N ARG A 50 -36.74 28.30 1.42
CA ARG A 50 -35.96 29.55 1.63
C ARG A 50 -34.48 29.37 2.08
N ARG A 51 -33.93 28.16 2.06
CA ARG A 51 -32.57 27.81 2.50
C ARG A 51 -31.59 27.46 1.38
N CYS A 52 -32.00 27.60 0.12
CA CYS A 52 -31.23 27.11 -1.04
C CYS A 52 -30.29 28.12 -1.71
N ASN A 53 -30.01 29.29 -1.16
CA ASN A 53 -29.02 30.20 -1.79
C ASN A 53 -27.61 29.57 -1.86
N CYS A 54 -27.18 28.81 -0.84
CA CYS A 54 -25.90 28.13 -0.87
C CYS A 54 -25.83 26.95 -1.86
N LEU A 55 -26.92 26.19 -2.04
CA LEU A 55 -26.91 25.06 -2.94
C LEU A 55 -27.00 25.48 -4.40
N PHE A 56 -27.74 26.55 -4.72
CA PHE A 56 -27.86 27.05 -6.08
C PHE A 56 -26.62 27.85 -6.52
N GLN A 57 -25.99 28.62 -5.65
CA GLN A 57 -24.70 29.23 -5.92
C GLN A 57 -23.61 28.18 -6.13
N ASN A 58 -23.53 27.17 -5.28
CA ASN A 58 -22.63 26.04 -5.45
C ASN A 58 -22.93 25.19 -6.70
N TYR A 59 -24.19 25.11 -7.16
CA TYR A 59 -24.53 24.37 -8.38
C TYR A 59 -24.32 25.22 -9.65
N PHE A 60 -24.47 26.54 -9.58
CA PHE A 60 -24.14 27.44 -10.68
C PHE A 60 -22.64 27.69 -10.83
N GLU A 61 -21.91 27.66 -9.72
CA GLU A 61 -20.43 27.69 -9.71
C GLU A 61 -19.84 26.32 -10.09
N ARG A 62 -20.53 25.20 -9.81
CA ARG A 62 -20.16 23.84 -10.22
C ARG A 62 -20.57 23.48 -11.65
N GLY A 63 -21.25 24.32 -12.37
CA GLY A 63 -21.42 24.22 -13.84
C GLY A 63 -20.15 24.62 -14.62
N GLN A 64 -19.08 25.00 -13.92
CA GLN A 64 -17.71 24.90 -14.37
C GLN A 64 -17.18 23.57 -13.82
N ILE A 65 -16.95 22.60 -14.71
CA ILE A 65 -16.10 21.43 -14.56
C ILE A 65 -15.12 21.65 -13.43
N MET A 66 -15.03 20.73 -12.47
CA MET A 66 -14.04 20.80 -11.39
C MET A 66 -12.66 20.95 -12.01
N ARG A 67 -12.22 22.16 -12.17
CA ARG A 67 -10.88 22.46 -12.65
C ARG A 67 -9.92 22.17 -11.52
N VAL A 68 -8.83 21.50 -11.85
CA VAL A 68 -7.71 21.29 -10.94
C VAL A 68 -7.24 22.67 -10.45
N ASP A 69 -7.27 22.90 -9.15
CA ASP A 69 -6.79 24.13 -8.57
C ASP A 69 -5.31 24.02 -8.21
N LEU A 70 -4.45 24.54 -9.06
CA LEU A 70 -3.01 24.54 -8.87
C LEU A 70 -2.54 25.56 -7.81
N THR A 71 -3.40 26.47 -7.36
CA THR A 71 -3.04 27.50 -6.36
C THR A 71 -3.19 27.02 -4.92
N THR A 72 -3.92 25.91 -4.72
CA THR A 72 -4.20 25.32 -3.41
C THR A 72 -3.44 24.00 -3.20
N LYS A 73 -3.56 23.43 -1.99
CA LYS A 73 -3.04 22.10 -1.68
C LYS A 73 -3.56 21.07 -2.69
N PRO A 74 -2.72 20.10 -3.06
CA PRO A 74 -1.34 19.90 -2.60
C PRO A 74 -0.29 20.68 -3.40
N TYR A 75 -0.67 21.41 -4.44
CA TYR A 75 0.27 22.00 -5.41
C TYR A 75 0.88 23.30 -4.92
N ASN A 76 0.07 24.25 -4.44
CA ASN A 76 0.46 25.60 -3.98
C ASN A 76 1.40 26.32 -4.97
N LEU A 77 1.13 26.24 -6.29
CA LEU A 77 1.99 26.80 -7.33
C LEU A 77 1.88 28.32 -7.40
N ASP A 78 3.00 28.94 -7.68
CA ASP A 78 3.08 30.34 -8.09
C ASP A 78 2.65 30.54 -9.57
N ALA A 79 2.59 31.79 -10.02
CA ALA A 79 2.18 32.10 -11.38
C ALA A 79 3.12 31.50 -12.44
N GLU A 80 4.42 31.38 -12.14
CA GLU A 80 5.41 30.76 -13.03
C GLU A 80 5.15 29.27 -13.21
N GLY A 81 4.93 28.53 -12.12
CA GLY A 81 4.61 27.11 -12.17
C GLY A 81 3.30 26.83 -12.90
N ILE A 82 2.25 27.65 -12.65
CA ILE A 82 0.96 27.53 -13.36
C ILE A 82 1.14 27.80 -14.85
N LYS A 83 1.93 28.82 -15.21
CA LYS A 83 2.24 29.12 -16.60
C LYS A 83 2.97 27.97 -17.27
N TRP A 84 3.98 27.41 -16.61
CA TRP A 84 4.72 26.26 -17.15
C TRP A 84 3.80 25.07 -17.43
N VAL A 85 2.87 24.74 -16.52
CA VAL A 85 1.89 23.65 -16.71
C VAL A 85 1.07 23.91 -17.98
N LYS A 86 0.48 25.11 -18.12
CA LYS A 86 -0.37 25.45 -19.26
C LYS A 86 0.38 25.46 -20.58
N ASP A 87 1.55 26.06 -20.62
CA ASP A 87 2.37 26.15 -21.84
C ASP A 87 2.84 24.76 -22.27
N THR A 88 3.18 23.90 -21.31
CA THR A 88 3.61 22.52 -21.59
C THR A 88 2.46 21.72 -22.19
N ILE A 89 1.24 21.79 -21.62
CA ILE A 89 0.05 21.09 -22.18
C ILE A 89 -0.25 21.59 -23.59
N ALA A 90 -0.19 22.92 -23.80
CA ALA A 90 -0.46 23.51 -25.11
C ALA A 90 0.59 23.13 -26.18
N GLY A 91 1.83 22.87 -25.76
CA GLY A 91 2.93 22.50 -26.65
C GLY A 91 3.06 21.01 -26.98
N MET A 92 2.25 20.13 -26.35
CA MET A 92 2.26 18.70 -26.58
C MET A 92 1.39 18.29 -27.78
N SER A 93 1.87 17.30 -28.58
CA SER A 93 1.00 16.56 -29.50
C SER A 93 0.02 15.67 -28.73
N VAL A 94 -0.94 15.07 -29.41
CA VAL A 94 -1.89 14.12 -28.80
C VAL A 94 -1.14 12.90 -28.26
N GLU A 95 -0.19 12.37 -29.01
CA GLU A 95 0.64 11.21 -28.62
C GLU A 95 1.47 11.53 -27.36
N GLU A 96 2.07 12.72 -27.30
CA GLU A 96 2.79 13.18 -26.11
C GLU A 96 1.86 13.29 -24.88
N LYS A 97 0.63 13.79 -25.08
CA LYS A 97 -0.38 13.86 -24.01
C LYS A 97 -0.80 12.49 -23.50
N ILE A 98 -1.04 11.55 -24.41
CA ILE A 98 -1.39 10.16 -24.05
C ILE A 98 -0.22 9.48 -23.35
N GLY A 99 1.00 9.67 -23.83
CA GLY A 99 2.20 9.12 -23.21
C GLY A 99 2.38 9.56 -21.73
N GLN A 100 2.07 10.82 -21.43
CA GLN A 100 2.15 11.31 -20.05
C GLN A 100 1.21 10.57 -19.07
N LEU A 101 0.20 9.86 -19.53
CA LEU A 101 -0.70 9.06 -18.70
C LEU A 101 -0.06 7.74 -18.21
N PHE A 102 1.10 7.35 -18.74
CA PHE A 102 1.73 6.06 -18.42
C PHE A 102 2.91 6.19 -17.48
N ILE A 103 2.96 5.26 -16.53
CA ILE A 103 4.16 4.95 -15.74
C ILE A 103 4.72 3.64 -16.26
N ASN A 104 5.94 3.67 -16.80
CA ASN A 104 6.61 2.46 -17.28
C ASN A 104 7.21 1.65 -16.12
N MET A 105 7.23 0.32 -16.27
CA MET A 105 8.04 -0.54 -15.41
C MET A 105 9.48 -0.53 -15.93
N GLY A 106 10.40 0.06 -15.17
CA GLY A 106 11.82 0.04 -15.47
C GLY A 106 12.43 -1.34 -15.20
N SER A 107 12.21 -2.29 -16.12
CA SER A 107 12.71 -3.67 -16.01
C SER A 107 14.14 -3.80 -16.50
N GLU A 108 14.53 -3.02 -17.51
CA GLU A 108 15.88 -2.94 -18.05
C GLU A 108 16.52 -1.58 -17.75
N ARG A 109 17.87 -1.55 -17.66
CA ARG A 109 18.64 -0.35 -17.31
C ARG A 109 19.61 0.06 -18.41
N THR A 110 19.53 -0.56 -19.60
CA THR A 110 20.33 -0.16 -20.74
C THR A 110 19.90 1.21 -21.28
N GLU A 111 20.85 2.04 -21.71
CA GLU A 111 20.54 3.36 -22.27
C GLU A 111 19.64 3.24 -23.50
N GLU A 112 19.85 2.23 -24.33
CA GLU A 112 19.04 1.96 -25.52
C GLU A 112 17.57 1.71 -25.16
N TYR A 113 17.29 0.85 -24.17
CA TYR A 113 15.92 0.59 -23.72
C TYR A 113 15.29 1.85 -23.12
N LEU A 114 15.98 2.52 -22.20
CA LEU A 114 15.44 3.68 -21.49
C LEU A 114 15.12 4.85 -22.44
N THR A 115 16.04 5.17 -23.38
CA THR A 115 15.82 6.21 -24.38
C THR A 115 14.78 5.79 -25.41
N GLY A 116 14.72 4.51 -25.77
CA GLY A 116 13.68 3.95 -26.64
C GLY A 116 12.28 4.16 -26.10
N VAL A 117 12.05 3.85 -24.81
CA VAL A 117 10.75 4.07 -24.14
C VAL A 117 10.37 5.55 -24.12
N LEU A 118 11.33 6.45 -23.83
CA LEU A 118 11.09 7.90 -23.82
C LEU A 118 10.69 8.44 -25.19
N ASN A 119 11.38 8.00 -26.25
CA ASN A 119 11.17 8.50 -27.60
C ASN A 119 9.90 7.94 -28.26
N ASN A 120 9.58 6.67 -27.97
CA ASN A 120 8.44 6.01 -28.62
C ASN A 120 7.12 6.31 -27.91
N TYR A 121 7.12 6.40 -26.56
CA TYR A 121 5.89 6.46 -25.78
C TYR A 121 5.72 7.73 -24.94
N HIS A 122 6.70 8.61 -24.87
CA HIS A 122 6.62 9.92 -24.17
C HIS A 122 6.09 9.84 -22.73
N ILE A 123 6.49 8.80 -21.97
CA ILE A 123 5.92 8.44 -20.67
C ILE A 123 5.94 9.55 -19.62
N GLY A 124 4.95 9.53 -18.71
CA GLY A 124 4.84 10.47 -17.59
C GLY A 124 5.79 10.19 -16.44
N GLY A 125 6.20 8.95 -16.28
CA GLY A 125 7.11 8.52 -15.23
C GLY A 125 7.55 7.07 -15.32
N VAL A 126 8.31 6.64 -14.32
CA VAL A 126 8.85 5.28 -14.18
C VAL A 126 8.71 4.79 -12.75
N ARG A 127 8.36 3.51 -12.59
CA ARG A 127 8.59 2.74 -11.37
C ARG A 127 9.52 1.58 -11.73
N TYR A 128 10.41 1.20 -10.86
CA TYR A 128 11.42 0.16 -11.14
C TYR A 128 11.56 -0.81 -9.98
N ASN A 129 12.13 -1.99 -10.23
CA ASN A 129 12.54 -2.90 -9.17
C ASN A 129 13.89 -2.44 -8.59
N PRO A 130 14.07 -2.42 -7.25
CA PRO A 130 15.32 -1.98 -6.65
C PRO A 130 16.53 -2.74 -7.18
N GLY A 131 17.55 -2.00 -7.62
CA GLY A 131 18.91 -2.44 -7.89
C GLY A 131 19.85 -1.91 -6.81
N MET A 132 21.17 -2.02 -7.00
CA MET A 132 22.12 -1.28 -6.17
C MET A 132 21.96 0.23 -6.42
N ALA A 133 22.23 1.05 -5.42
CA ALA A 133 22.02 2.51 -5.50
C ALA A 133 22.72 3.12 -6.74
N GLU A 134 23.94 2.68 -7.04
CA GLU A 134 24.72 3.15 -8.18
C GLU A 134 24.02 2.83 -9.52
N GLU A 135 23.48 1.61 -9.69
CA GLU A 135 22.75 1.19 -10.89
C GLU A 135 21.47 2.00 -11.09
N VAL A 136 20.73 2.23 -10.00
CA VAL A 136 19.48 3.00 -10.03
C VAL A 136 19.76 4.48 -10.30
N TYR A 137 20.82 5.03 -9.71
CA TYR A 137 21.25 6.39 -9.97
C TYR A 137 21.53 6.62 -11.47
N GLU A 138 22.32 5.74 -12.11
CA GLU A 138 22.62 5.86 -13.54
C GLU A 138 21.35 5.72 -14.41
N GLN A 139 20.48 4.76 -14.08
CA GLN A 139 19.17 4.64 -14.73
C GLN A 139 18.37 5.95 -14.67
N ASN A 140 18.23 6.51 -13.47
CA ASN A 140 17.40 7.68 -13.25
C ASN A 140 18.02 8.94 -13.89
N LYS A 141 19.35 9.01 -13.92
CA LYS A 141 20.10 10.05 -14.64
C LYS A 141 19.83 10.01 -16.14
N ILE A 142 20.00 8.84 -16.78
CA ILE A 142 19.70 8.65 -18.22
C ILE A 142 18.26 9.07 -18.52
N LEU A 143 17.30 8.64 -17.70
CA LEU A 143 15.89 8.96 -17.87
C LEU A 143 15.62 10.46 -17.79
N GLN A 144 16.13 11.16 -16.77
CA GLN A 144 15.87 12.60 -16.62
C GLN A 144 16.59 13.44 -17.67
N GLU A 145 17.84 13.13 -18.02
CA GLU A 145 18.62 13.87 -19.00
C GLU A 145 18.03 13.77 -20.42
N ASN A 146 17.44 12.62 -20.78
CA ASN A 146 16.88 12.36 -22.10
C ASN A 146 15.37 12.62 -22.21
N SER A 147 14.65 12.83 -21.12
CA SER A 147 13.21 13.12 -21.17
C SER A 147 12.94 14.54 -21.67
N LYS A 148 11.92 14.75 -22.52
CA LYS A 148 11.46 16.08 -22.96
C LYS A 148 10.84 16.85 -21.79
N ILE A 149 10.01 16.17 -21.00
CA ILE A 149 9.34 16.68 -19.80
C ILE A 149 9.90 15.86 -18.61
N PRO A 150 10.31 16.49 -17.50
CA PRO A 150 10.83 15.77 -16.34
C PRO A 150 9.89 14.65 -15.89
N LEU A 151 10.45 13.50 -15.47
CA LEU A 151 9.69 12.32 -15.11
C LEU A 151 9.34 12.28 -13.62
N LEU A 152 8.19 11.69 -13.30
CA LEU A 152 7.92 11.14 -11.98
C LEU A 152 8.65 9.81 -11.83
N ILE A 153 9.59 9.70 -10.91
CA ILE A 153 10.34 8.48 -10.65
C ILE A 153 9.95 7.94 -9.29
N ALA A 154 9.23 6.81 -9.31
CA ALA A 154 8.60 6.23 -8.14
C ALA A 154 9.37 5.05 -7.54
N ALA A 155 9.39 4.96 -6.21
CA ALA A 155 9.89 3.81 -5.45
C ALA A 155 8.89 3.35 -4.38
N ASN A 156 8.94 2.07 -3.98
CA ASN A 156 8.10 1.52 -2.91
C ASN A 156 8.84 1.60 -1.57
N THR A 157 8.83 2.76 -0.92
CA THR A 157 9.58 2.97 0.33
C THR A 157 8.76 2.63 1.59
N GLU A 158 8.08 1.47 1.56
CA GLU A 158 7.18 1.00 2.62
C GLU A 158 7.92 0.58 3.92
N ALA A 159 9.23 0.32 3.83
CA ALA A 159 10.00 -0.16 4.97
C ALA A 159 11.34 0.58 5.17
N GLY A 160 11.55 1.67 4.44
CA GLY A 160 12.78 2.44 4.45
C GLY A 160 13.35 2.69 3.06
N GLY A 161 14.59 3.13 2.97
CA GLY A 161 15.33 3.40 1.73
C GLY A 161 15.59 2.15 0.87
N ASN A 162 15.54 0.96 1.49
CA ASN A 162 15.66 -0.32 0.78
C ASN A 162 14.59 -0.56 -0.30
N GLY A 163 13.48 0.18 -0.25
CA GLY A 163 12.48 0.20 -1.32
C GLY A 163 12.90 0.98 -2.56
N ALA A 164 13.87 1.89 -2.43
CA ALA A 164 14.45 2.63 -3.54
C ALA A 164 15.70 1.95 -4.12
N CYS A 165 16.56 1.37 -3.29
CA CYS A 165 17.73 0.59 -3.71
C CYS A 165 18.03 -0.54 -2.72
N LYS A 166 18.66 -1.63 -3.19
CA LYS A 166 18.90 -2.84 -2.38
C LYS A 166 19.83 -2.59 -1.19
N ASP A 167 20.78 -1.70 -1.33
CA ASP A 167 21.74 -1.26 -0.31
C ASP A 167 21.24 -0.08 0.53
N GLY A 168 20.01 0.38 0.29
CA GLY A 168 19.30 1.34 1.14
C GLY A 168 18.94 0.75 2.51
N THR A 169 18.74 1.63 3.48
CA THR A 169 18.44 1.26 4.85
C THR A 169 17.03 0.68 5.00
N TYR A 170 16.94 -0.56 5.46
CA TYR A 170 15.70 -1.14 5.98
C TYR A 170 15.49 -0.67 7.42
N VAL A 171 14.41 0.04 7.69
CA VAL A 171 14.05 0.51 9.04
C VAL A 171 13.09 -0.47 9.72
N GLY A 172 12.08 -0.92 8.99
CA GLY A 172 11.08 -1.87 9.47
C GLY A 172 9.78 -1.76 8.66
N VAL A 173 9.03 -2.85 8.57
CA VAL A 173 7.66 -2.82 8.02
C VAL A 173 6.74 -1.98 8.91
N GLU A 174 5.66 -1.44 8.36
CA GLU A 174 4.78 -0.48 9.05
C GLU A 174 4.22 -1.02 10.38
N VAL A 175 3.80 -2.29 10.44
CA VAL A 175 3.32 -2.90 11.68
C VAL A 175 4.41 -2.95 12.77
N LYS A 176 5.67 -3.14 12.39
CA LYS A 176 6.81 -3.10 13.31
C LYS A 176 7.04 -1.71 13.86
N ILE A 177 7.02 -0.70 12.99
CA ILE A 177 7.14 0.71 13.40
C ILE A 177 6.00 1.07 14.36
N ALA A 178 4.77 0.69 14.04
CA ALA A 178 3.61 0.97 14.88
C ALA A 178 3.63 0.23 16.23
N ALA A 179 4.32 -0.91 16.31
CA ALA A 179 4.52 -1.65 17.57
C ALA A 179 5.43 -0.91 18.56
N THR A 180 6.26 0.03 18.12
CA THR A 180 7.02 0.92 19.02
C THR A 180 6.11 1.84 19.84
N ASN A 181 4.86 2.03 19.38
CA ASN A 181 3.86 2.93 19.93
C ASN A 181 4.30 4.40 20.01
N ASP A 182 5.22 4.82 19.12
CA ASP A 182 5.76 6.16 19.04
C ASP A 182 5.85 6.63 17.58
N THR A 183 5.17 7.73 17.26
CA THR A 183 5.14 8.34 15.92
C THR A 183 6.50 8.88 15.45
N LYS A 184 7.46 9.10 16.38
CA LYS A 184 8.85 9.44 16.05
C LYS A 184 9.42 8.47 15.02
N TYR A 185 9.18 7.16 15.19
CA TYR A 185 9.77 6.14 14.31
C TYR A 185 9.09 6.06 12.95
N ALA A 186 7.81 6.42 12.83
CA ALA A 186 7.17 6.59 11.54
C ALA A 186 7.74 7.81 10.79
N TYR A 187 7.99 8.93 11.49
CA TYR A 187 8.68 10.08 10.92
C TYR A 187 10.10 9.72 10.47
N GLU A 188 10.89 9.04 11.31
CA GLU A 188 12.25 8.62 10.96
C GLU A 188 12.28 7.65 9.77
N MET A 189 11.33 6.71 9.68
CA MET A 189 11.18 5.84 8.52
C MET A 189 10.92 6.66 7.24
N GLY A 190 10.02 7.65 7.30
CA GLY A 190 9.76 8.57 6.20
C GLY A 190 10.98 9.40 5.81
N ARG A 191 11.72 9.92 6.81
CA ARG A 191 12.95 10.70 6.60
C ARG A 191 14.05 9.87 5.93
N VAL A 192 14.32 8.67 6.45
CA VAL A 192 15.32 7.75 5.86
C VAL A 192 14.93 7.39 4.43
N SER A 193 13.66 7.01 4.22
CA SER A 193 13.10 6.72 2.90
C SER A 193 13.31 7.89 1.94
N GLY A 194 12.98 9.09 2.37
CA GLY A 194 13.07 10.30 1.55
C GLY A 194 14.51 10.67 1.19
N VAL A 195 15.41 10.67 2.18
CA VAL A 195 16.83 11.03 1.97
C VAL A 195 17.50 10.07 0.97
N GLU A 196 17.31 8.77 1.14
CA GLU A 196 17.97 7.77 0.30
C GLU A 196 17.34 7.69 -1.09
N ALA A 197 16.00 7.78 -1.20
CA ALA A 197 15.31 7.81 -2.49
C ALA A 197 15.64 9.08 -3.30
N ALA A 198 15.63 10.26 -2.68
CA ALA A 198 15.98 11.51 -3.34
C ALA A 198 17.43 11.51 -3.83
N ALA A 199 18.35 10.91 -3.08
CA ALA A 199 19.76 10.82 -3.43
C ALA A 199 19.98 10.15 -4.80
N ILE A 200 19.19 9.14 -5.12
CA ILE A 200 19.29 8.39 -6.38
C ILE A 200 18.27 8.85 -7.44
N GLY A 201 17.66 10.04 -7.26
CA GLY A 201 16.81 10.67 -8.26
C GLY A 201 15.34 10.28 -8.23
N CYS A 202 14.85 9.54 -7.22
CA CYS A 202 13.42 9.38 -7.00
C CYS A 202 12.81 10.71 -6.53
N ASN A 203 11.55 10.93 -6.89
CA ASN A 203 10.79 12.12 -6.49
C ASN A 203 9.34 11.77 -6.11
N TRP A 204 9.00 10.48 -6.15
CA TRP A 204 7.68 9.95 -5.81
C TRP A 204 7.82 8.66 -5.02
N SER A 205 6.96 8.45 -4.04
CA SER A 205 6.92 7.25 -3.21
C SER A 205 5.53 6.64 -3.23
N PHE A 206 5.45 5.33 -3.46
CA PHE A 206 4.21 4.56 -3.31
C PHE A 206 4.04 4.07 -1.86
N ALA A 207 4.09 5.03 -0.93
CA ALA A 207 3.87 4.90 0.51
C ALA A 207 3.37 6.27 1.06
N PRO A 208 2.71 6.30 2.23
CA PRO A 208 2.47 5.19 3.17
C PRO A 208 1.30 4.30 2.76
N ILE A 209 1.26 3.08 3.31
CA ILE A 209 0.06 2.26 3.29
C ILE A 209 -0.84 2.71 4.43
N VAL A 210 -2.09 3.03 4.10
CA VAL A 210 -3.07 3.55 5.07
C VAL A 210 -4.26 2.61 5.25
N ASP A 211 -4.10 1.40 4.77
CA ASP A 211 -5.05 0.31 4.94
C ASP A 211 -5.15 -0.10 6.42
N ILE A 212 -6.34 -0.48 6.85
CA ILE A 212 -6.65 -0.75 8.26
C ILE A 212 -6.83 -2.25 8.44
N ASN A 213 -6.02 -2.88 9.30
CA ASN A 213 -6.14 -4.30 9.61
C ASN A 213 -7.41 -4.59 10.43
N ARG A 214 -8.54 -4.78 9.75
CA ARG A 214 -9.83 -5.15 10.34
C ARG A 214 -10.08 -6.65 10.29
N ASN A 215 -9.42 -7.33 9.36
CA ASN A 215 -9.48 -8.78 9.22
C ASN A 215 -8.07 -9.36 9.20
N TRP A 216 -7.69 -10.04 10.25
CA TRP A 216 -6.37 -10.67 10.38
C TRP A 216 -6.09 -11.73 9.29
N ARG A 217 -7.14 -12.20 8.57
CA ARG A 217 -7.01 -13.13 7.44
C ARG A 217 -6.70 -12.45 6.11
N ASN A 218 -6.70 -11.12 6.06
CA ASN A 218 -6.30 -10.42 4.83
C ASN A 218 -4.81 -10.70 4.53
N PRO A 219 -4.47 -11.30 3.36
CA PRO A 219 -3.11 -11.76 3.06
C PRO A 219 -2.15 -10.63 2.74
N ILE A 220 -2.65 -9.49 2.33
CA ILE A 220 -1.84 -8.40 1.77
C ILE A 220 -1.45 -7.37 2.83
N ILE A 221 -2.36 -7.10 3.78
CA ILE A 221 -2.19 -6.02 4.74
C ILE A 221 -1.44 -6.46 6.01
N ALA A 222 -1.42 -7.72 6.34
CA ALA A 222 -0.92 -8.31 7.59
C ALA A 222 0.28 -7.61 8.26
N THR A 223 1.38 -7.36 7.53
CA THR A 223 2.55 -6.59 8.00
C THR A 223 2.65 -5.21 7.37
N ARG A 224 1.86 -4.94 6.34
CA ARG A 224 1.81 -3.71 5.56
C ARG A 224 0.66 -2.81 6.06
N THR A 225 0.63 -2.52 7.33
CA THR A 225 -0.39 -1.69 8.00
C THR A 225 0.20 -1.05 9.25
N TRP A 226 -0.24 0.15 9.55
CA TRP A 226 0.09 0.76 10.84
C TRP A 226 -0.69 0.12 11.98
N SER A 227 -1.99 -0.15 11.77
CA SER A 227 -2.83 -0.63 12.87
C SER A 227 -4.20 -1.15 12.40
N GLY A 228 -4.91 -1.82 13.32
CA GLY A 228 -6.36 -1.99 13.27
C GLY A 228 -7.14 -0.76 13.79
N ASP A 229 -6.46 0.22 14.37
CA ASP A 229 -7.05 1.45 14.90
C ASP A 229 -6.91 2.62 13.93
N VAL A 230 -8.02 3.37 13.73
CA VAL A 230 -8.10 4.48 12.75
C VAL A 230 -7.19 5.64 13.15
N ASP A 231 -7.23 6.04 14.43
CA ASP A 231 -6.51 7.22 14.89
C ASP A 231 -5.00 6.97 14.94
N LYS A 232 -4.60 5.74 15.30
CA LYS A 232 -3.20 5.31 15.22
C LYS A 232 -2.70 5.27 13.77
N THR A 233 -3.51 4.76 12.83
CA THR A 233 -3.20 4.76 11.40
C THR A 233 -2.99 6.19 10.90
N ILE A 234 -3.86 7.13 11.26
CA ILE A 234 -3.73 8.55 10.92
C ILE A 234 -2.42 9.14 11.48
N ALA A 235 -2.17 8.95 12.77
CA ALA A 235 -1.01 9.54 13.43
C ALA A 235 0.32 9.07 12.84
N MET A 236 0.46 7.75 12.58
CA MET A 236 1.65 7.17 11.97
C MET A 236 1.82 7.62 10.51
N SER A 237 0.74 7.64 9.72
CA SER A 237 0.76 8.08 8.32
C SER A 237 1.15 9.55 8.18
N LEU A 238 0.63 10.43 9.03
CA LEU A 238 0.99 11.86 9.04
C LEU A 238 2.48 12.05 9.40
N ALA A 239 2.99 11.28 10.36
CA ALA A 239 4.39 11.32 10.75
C ALA A 239 5.31 10.87 9.61
N TYR A 240 4.99 9.74 8.95
CA TYR A 240 5.72 9.27 7.77
C TYR A 240 5.68 10.29 6.63
N MET A 241 4.48 10.80 6.30
CA MET A 241 4.30 11.84 5.28
C MET A 241 5.21 13.04 5.51
N LYS A 242 5.25 13.55 6.75
CA LYS A 242 6.11 14.68 7.11
C LYS A 242 7.59 14.36 6.85
N GLY A 243 8.07 13.21 7.32
CA GLY A 243 9.48 12.82 7.16
C GLY A 243 9.91 12.70 5.70
N ILE A 244 9.10 12.08 4.85
CA ILE A 244 9.45 11.85 3.45
C ILE A 244 9.37 13.14 2.61
N GLN A 245 8.39 14.01 2.90
CA GLN A 245 8.20 15.27 2.18
C GLN A 245 9.34 16.28 2.44
N GLU A 246 10.00 16.23 3.58
CA GLU A 246 11.17 17.08 3.89
C GLU A 246 12.34 16.84 2.94
N SER A 247 12.39 15.68 2.26
CA SER A 247 13.38 15.38 1.22
C SER A 247 12.90 15.71 -0.20
N GLY A 248 11.73 16.35 -0.36
CA GLY A 248 11.17 16.69 -1.67
C GLY A 248 10.56 15.49 -2.41
N ILE A 249 10.21 14.42 -1.72
CA ILE A 249 9.51 13.25 -2.28
C ILE A 249 8.00 13.40 -2.07
N ALA A 250 7.21 13.22 -3.13
CA ALA A 250 5.76 13.17 -3.03
C ALA A 250 5.30 11.80 -2.53
N PRO A 251 4.61 11.67 -1.38
CA PRO A 251 4.00 10.40 -0.96
C PRO A 251 2.71 10.09 -1.72
N ALA A 252 2.42 8.81 -1.92
CA ALA A 252 1.15 8.30 -2.42
C ALA A 252 0.52 7.36 -1.40
N ALA A 253 -0.51 7.81 -0.70
CA ALA A 253 -1.24 6.93 0.22
C ALA A 253 -2.03 5.86 -0.55
N LYS A 254 -2.06 4.63 -0.01
CA LYS A 254 -2.64 3.46 -0.69
C LYS A 254 -3.23 2.47 0.31
N HIS A 255 -4.19 1.63 -0.15
CA HIS A 255 -4.77 1.51 -1.48
C HIS A 255 -6.23 2.01 -1.47
N PHE A 256 -6.50 3.19 -2.01
CA PHE A 256 -7.87 3.74 -2.02
C PHE A 256 -8.84 2.82 -2.78
N PRO A 257 -10.05 2.50 -2.27
CA PRO A 257 -10.75 3.07 -1.12
C PRO A 257 -10.49 2.38 0.23
N GLY A 258 -9.52 1.49 0.32
CA GLY A 258 -9.06 0.86 1.56
C GLY A 258 -9.18 -0.65 1.57
N ASP A 259 -8.03 -1.32 1.82
CA ASP A 259 -7.88 -2.76 1.99
C ASP A 259 -7.85 -3.15 3.48
N GLY A 260 -7.73 -4.45 3.78
CA GLY A 260 -7.63 -4.99 5.14
C GLY A 260 -8.92 -5.58 5.69
N ILE A 261 -9.95 -5.79 4.86
CA ILE A 261 -11.26 -6.34 5.23
C ILE A 261 -11.55 -7.68 4.54
N ASP A 262 -11.34 -7.78 3.22
CA ASP A 262 -11.55 -9.01 2.45
C ASP A 262 -10.44 -10.03 2.75
N GLU A 263 -10.77 -11.31 2.73
CA GLU A 263 -9.80 -12.42 2.82
C GLU A 263 -9.13 -12.73 1.48
N ARG A 264 -9.63 -12.12 0.40
CA ARG A 264 -9.11 -12.31 -0.96
C ARG A 264 -8.05 -11.26 -1.28
N ASP A 265 -7.04 -11.73 -2.00
CA ASP A 265 -5.95 -10.90 -2.51
C ASP A 265 -6.32 -10.28 -3.86
N GLN A 266 -6.30 -8.95 -3.98
CA GLN A 266 -6.57 -8.23 -5.22
C GLN A 266 -5.56 -8.55 -6.34
N HIS A 267 -4.38 -9.10 -6.02
CA HIS A 267 -3.44 -9.60 -7.03
C HIS A 267 -3.96 -10.86 -7.74
N LEU A 268 -4.77 -11.68 -7.07
CA LEU A 268 -5.19 -13.02 -7.49
C LEU A 268 -6.69 -13.16 -7.72
N SER A 269 -7.53 -12.24 -7.20
CA SER A 269 -8.98 -12.30 -7.23
C SER A 269 -9.58 -10.91 -7.04
N PHE A 270 -10.92 -10.80 -7.15
CA PHE A 270 -11.64 -9.60 -6.71
C PHE A 270 -11.48 -9.38 -5.21
N SER A 271 -11.32 -8.13 -4.80
CA SER A 271 -11.36 -7.68 -3.41
C SER A 271 -12.50 -6.69 -3.21
N VAL A 272 -13.24 -6.83 -2.12
CA VAL A 272 -14.43 -6.03 -1.84
C VAL A 272 -14.35 -5.45 -0.44
N ASN A 273 -14.49 -4.15 -0.33
CA ASN A 273 -14.76 -3.49 0.94
C ASN A 273 -16.28 -3.38 1.12
N PRO A 274 -16.90 -4.19 2.00
CA PRO A 274 -18.36 -4.29 2.13
C PRO A 274 -18.96 -3.27 3.10
N TYR A 275 -18.19 -2.32 3.61
CA TYR A 275 -18.65 -1.36 4.60
C TYR A 275 -19.78 -0.50 4.06
N SER A 276 -20.76 -0.21 4.92
CA SER A 276 -21.74 0.84 4.66
C SER A 276 -21.06 2.19 4.45
N THR A 277 -21.77 3.13 3.87
CA THR A 277 -21.23 4.50 3.65
C THR A 277 -20.80 5.15 4.96
N GLU A 278 -21.57 4.94 6.04
CA GLU A 278 -21.28 5.48 7.37
C GLU A 278 -20.05 4.83 8.01
N GLU A 279 -19.92 3.50 7.90
CA GLU A 279 -18.75 2.76 8.41
C GLU A 279 -17.49 3.15 7.65
N TRP A 280 -17.58 3.27 6.33
CA TRP A 280 -16.46 3.70 5.50
C TRP A 280 -16.05 5.14 5.80
N ASP A 281 -17.02 6.07 5.91
CA ASP A 281 -16.75 7.47 6.26
C ASP A 281 -16.07 7.59 7.64
N ALA A 282 -16.48 6.78 8.62
CA ALA A 282 -15.90 6.77 9.97
C ALA A 282 -14.52 6.10 10.05
N THR A 283 -14.10 5.37 9.03
CA THR A 283 -12.83 4.61 8.99
C THR A 283 -11.92 5.13 7.89
N PHE A 284 -11.95 4.52 6.72
CA PHE A 284 -11.09 4.89 5.57
C PHE A 284 -11.33 6.32 5.11
N GLY A 285 -12.59 6.75 5.07
CA GLY A 285 -12.96 8.14 4.72
C GLY A 285 -12.32 9.15 5.67
N LYS A 286 -12.29 8.86 6.98
CA LYS A 286 -11.63 9.69 7.99
C LYS A 286 -10.10 9.72 7.79
N VAL A 287 -9.49 8.55 7.51
CA VAL A 287 -8.04 8.48 7.24
C VAL A 287 -7.68 9.34 6.04
N TYR A 288 -8.27 9.07 4.87
CA TYR A 288 -7.97 9.80 3.65
C TYR A 288 -8.28 11.29 3.76
N GLY A 289 -9.45 11.66 4.32
CA GLY A 289 -9.83 13.06 4.52
C GLY A 289 -8.81 13.83 5.36
N THR A 290 -8.32 13.23 6.46
CA THR A 290 -7.29 13.86 7.31
C THR A 290 -5.97 14.05 6.57
N LEU A 291 -5.57 13.07 5.74
CA LEU A 291 -4.35 13.20 4.94
C LEU A 291 -4.49 14.25 3.82
N PHE A 292 -5.69 14.40 3.23
CA PHE A 292 -5.97 15.45 2.25
C PHE A 292 -5.85 16.84 2.88
N ASP A 293 -6.41 17.03 4.07
CA ASP A 293 -6.29 18.26 4.83
C ASP A 293 -4.83 18.58 5.18
N ALA A 294 -4.02 17.56 5.41
CA ALA A 294 -2.58 17.69 5.63
C ALA A 294 -1.78 17.99 4.33
N GLY A 295 -2.41 17.89 3.16
CA GLY A 295 -1.77 18.19 1.88
C GLY A 295 -1.13 16.98 1.20
N LEU A 296 -1.72 15.77 1.35
CA LEU A 296 -1.30 14.59 0.61
C LEU A 296 -1.30 14.85 -0.90
N PRO A 297 -0.16 14.71 -1.60
CA PRO A 297 -0.07 15.06 -3.02
C PRO A 297 -0.66 14.02 -3.95
N SER A 298 -0.67 12.74 -3.57
CA SER A 298 -1.15 11.68 -4.43
C SER A 298 -1.74 10.50 -3.67
N ILE A 299 -2.59 9.72 -4.35
CA ILE A 299 -3.07 8.41 -3.89
C ILE A 299 -2.84 7.35 -4.97
N MET A 300 -2.72 6.09 -4.54
CA MET A 300 -2.85 4.95 -5.41
C MET A 300 -4.24 4.33 -5.23
N ALA A 301 -5.00 4.27 -6.32
CA ALA A 301 -6.28 3.58 -6.35
C ALA A 301 -6.04 2.07 -6.46
N GLY A 302 -6.52 1.32 -5.47
CA GLY A 302 -6.48 -0.14 -5.47
C GLY A 302 -7.56 -0.76 -6.36
N HIS A 303 -7.38 -2.03 -6.69
CA HIS A 303 -8.39 -2.78 -7.44
C HIS A 303 -9.43 -3.39 -6.48
N ILE A 304 -10.02 -2.52 -5.66
CA ILE A 304 -10.95 -2.85 -4.58
C ILE A 304 -12.31 -2.26 -4.91
N SER A 305 -13.35 -3.07 -4.81
CA SER A 305 -14.74 -2.63 -5.00
C SER A 305 -15.30 -2.04 -3.71
N LEU A 306 -16.17 -1.02 -3.85
CA LEU A 306 -16.89 -0.38 -2.74
C LEU A 306 -18.40 -0.29 -3.07
N PRO A 307 -19.13 -1.42 -3.01
CA PRO A 307 -20.48 -1.54 -3.54
C PRO A 307 -21.49 -0.58 -2.93
N GLU A 308 -21.40 -0.32 -1.63
CA GLU A 308 -22.38 0.52 -0.93
C GLU A 308 -22.28 1.99 -1.36
N TYR A 309 -21.09 2.49 -1.67
CA TYR A 309 -20.93 3.81 -2.26
C TYR A 309 -21.40 3.89 -3.71
N VAL A 310 -21.21 2.82 -4.50
CA VAL A 310 -21.78 2.75 -5.85
C VAL A 310 -23.30 2.85 -5.80
N LYS A 311 -23.95 2.11 -4.90
CA LYS A 311 -25.42 2.17 -4.69
C LYS A 311 -25.87 3.55 -4.18
N TYR A 312 -25.07 4.19 -3.33
CA TYR A 312 -25.36 5.53 -2.81
C TYR A 312 -25.48 6.55 -3.95
N PHE A 313 -24.54 6.52 -4.92
CA PHE A 313 -24.57 7.42 -6.07
C PHE A 313 -25.53 6.96 -7.18
N ASN A 314 -25.68 5.65 -7.36
CA ASN A 314 -26.58 5.05 -8.34
C ASN A 314 -27.38 3.88 -7.73
N PRO A 315 -28.56 4.14 -7.13
CA PRO A 315 -29.40 3.07 -6.56
C PRO A 315 -29.85 2.01 -7.56
N ALA A 316 -29.76 2.30 -8.86
CA ALA A 316 -30.12 1.37 -9.94
C ALA A 316 -28.89 0.62 -10.50
N ALA A 317 -27.70 0.80 -9.91
CA ALA A 317 -26.49 0.16 -10.36
C ALA A 317 -26.62 -1.37 -10.38
N THR A 318 -26.21 -1.96 -11.49
CA THR A 318 -26.15 -3.42 -11.65
C THR A 318 -25.10 -4.01 -10.71
N VAL A 319 -25.18 -5.31 -10.44
CA VAL A 319 -24.15 -6.01 -9.66
C VAL A 319 -22.77 -5.84 -10.29
N GLN A 320 -22.68 -5.88 -11.61
CA GLN A 320 -21.42 -5.67 -12.33
C GLN A 320 -20.84 -4.28 -12.05
N GLU A 321 -21.63 -3.21 -12.10
CA GLU A 321 -21.18 -1.85 -11.76
C GLU A 321 -20.76 -1.73 -10.30
N GLN A 322 -21.46 -2.41 -9.39
CA GLN A 322 -21.16 -2.39 -7.96
C GLN A 322 -19.81 -3.08 -7.62
N ILE A 323 -19.45 -4.15 -8.36
CA ILE A 323 -18.22 -4.91 -8.14
C ILE A 323 -17.05 -4.44 -8.99
N LEU A 324 -17.21 -3.44 -9.88
CA LEU A 324 -16.08 -2.84 -10.57
C LEU A 324 -15.09 -2.29 -9.54
N PRO A 325 -13.79 -2.60 -9.69
CA PRO A 325 -12.77 -2.04 -8.80
C PRO A 325 -12.70 -0.52 -8.91
N ALA A 326 -12.30 0.15 -7.84
CA ALA A 326 -12.22 1.62 -7.78
C ALA A 326 -11.50 2.23 -8.98
N THR A 327 -10.43 1.61 -9.44
CA THR A 327 -9.64 2.03 -10.62
C THR A 327 -10.45 2.12 -11.92
N LEU A 328 -11.56 1.41 -12.02
CA LEU A 328 -12.44 1.38 -13.20
C LEU A 328 -13.83 1.99 -12.92
N ASN A 329 -14.05 2.54 -11.73
CA ASN A 329 -15.36 2.95 -11.26
C ASN A 329 -15.45 4.47 -11.02
N LYS A 330 -16.15 5.18 -11.92
CA LYS A 330 -16.34 6.62 -11.80
C LYS A 330 -17.05 7.05 -10.51
N TYR A 331 -17.96 6.22 -9.96
CA TYR A 331 -18.65 6.54 -8.72
C TYR A 331 -17.68 6.62 -7.54
N ILE A 332 -16.56 5.90 -7.63
CA ILE A 332 -15.54 5.87 -6.58
C ILE A 332 -14.46 6.94 -6.82
N LEU A 333 -13.92 7.04 -8.05
CA LEU A 333 -12.81 8.00 -8.29
C LEU A 333 -13.30 9.42 -8.61
N THR A 334 -14.48 9.57 -9.23
CA THR A 334 -15.02 10.90 -9.52
C THR A 334 -16.02 11.32 -8.45
N ASP A 335 -17.14 10.59 -8.29
CA ASP A 335 -18.25 11.07 -7.47
C ASP A 335 -17.90 11.04 -5.95
N LEU A 336 -17.18 9.99 -5.47
CA LEU A 336 -16.73 9.93 -4.07
C LEU A 336 -15.45 10.75 -3.86
N LEU A 337 -14.35 10.39 -4.53
CA LEU A 337 -13.03 10.94 -4.22
C LEU A 337 -12.92 12.42 -4.59
N ARG A 338 -13.31 12.79 -5.83
CA ARG A 338 -13.18 14.16 -6.30
C ARG A 338 -14.31 15.06 -5.78
N ASP A 339 -15.58 14.63 -5.97
CA ASP A 339 -16.72 15.50 -5.71
C ASP A 339 -17.11 15.53 -4.23
N LYS A 340 -17.25 14.37 -3.58
CA LYS A 340 -17.67 14.31 -2.17
C LYS A 340 -16.52 14.64 -1.22
N MET A 341 -15.32 14.07 -1.43
CA MET A 341 -14.16 14.25 -0.53
C MET A 341 -13.29 15.46 -0.92
N GLY A 342 -13.41 16.00 -2.14
CA GLY A 342 -12.68 17.18 -2.59
C GLY A 342 -11.18 16.97 -2.84
N PHE A 343 -10.74 15.75 -3.14
CA PHE A 343 -9.33 15.47 -3.38
C PHE A 343 -8.83 16.12 -4.68
N ASN A 344 -7.95 17.09 -4.57
CA ASN A 344 -7.37 17.84 -5.70
C ASN A 344 -6.09 17.19 -6.28
N GLY A 345 -5.45 16.26 -5.53
CA GLY A 345 -4.15 15.66 -5.86
C GLY A 345 -4.18 14.62 -6.98
N LEU A 346 -3.02 14.03 -7.26
CA LEU A 346 -2.78 13.06 -8.31
C LEU A 346 -3.33 11.67 -7.94
N VAL A 347 -3.96 10.97 -8.88
CA VAL A 347 -4.42 9.58 -8.73
C VAL A 347 -3.68 8.69 -9.71
N VAL A 348 -3.01 7.67 -9.19
CA VAL A 348 -2.40 6.61 -9.99
C VAL A 348 -3.13 5.30 -9.74
N THR A 349 -3.28 4.43 -10.76
CA THR A 349 -3.81 3.08 -10.56
C THR A 349 -2.82 2.22 -9.79
N ASP A 350 -3.27 1.15 -9.16
CA ASP A 350 -2.40 0.03 -8.84
C ASP A 350 -2.01 -0.74 -10.12
N ALA A 351 -1.18 -1.76 -10.00
CA ALA A 351 -0.58 -2.44 -11.14
C ALA A 351 -1.61 -3.15 -12.02
N SER A 352 -1.63 -2.83 -13.30
CA SER A 352 -2.65 -3.23 -14.27
C SER A 352 -2.67 -4.72 -14.63
N HIS A 353 -1.66 -5.49 -14.20
CA HIS A 353 -1.61 -6.94 -14.40
C HIS A 353 -2.27 -7.74 -13.27
N MET A 354 -2.72 -7.08 -12.20
CA MET A 354 -3.41 -7.74 -11.08
C MET A 354 -4.78 -8.27 -11.52
N VAL A 355 -5.13 -9.47 -11.03
CA VAL A 355 -6.32 -10.20 -11.51
C VAL A 355 -7.62 -9.47 -11.23
N ALA A 356 -7.73 -8.75 -10.11
CA ALA A 356 -8.92 -7.93 -9.82
C ALA A 356 -9.22 -6.90 -10.91
N MET A 357 -8.21 -6.38 -11.60
CA MET A 357 -8.38 -5.46 -12.72
C MET A 357 -8.56 -6.20 -14.05
N THR A 358 -7.66 -7.16 -14.37
CA THR A 358 -7.65 -7.83 -15.67
C THR A 358 -8.86 -8.71 -15.92
N SER A 359 -9.53 -9.20 -14.87
CA SER A 359 -10.76 -9.97 -14.99
C SER A 359 -12.05 -9.12 -15.01
N ALA A 360 -11.95 -7.81 -14.79
CA ALA A 360 -13.11 -6.92 -14.75
C ALA A 360 -13.65 -6.59 -16.16
N MET A 361 -12.74 -6.41 -17.14
CA MET A 361 -13.12 -6.14 -18.54
C MET A 361 -11.93 -6.41 -19.48
N LYS A 362 -12.18 -6.34 -20.79
CA LYS A 362 -11.12 -6.48 -21.80
C LYS A 362 -10.07 -5.38 -21.64
N ARG A 363 -8.77 -5.71 -21.83
CA ARG A 363 -7.69 -4.76 -21.65
C ARG A 363 -7.80 -3.51 -22.53
N GLN A 364 -8.19 -3.66 -23.79
CA GLN A 364 -8.41 -2.53 -24.71
C GLN A 364 -9.46 -1.52 -24.21
N ASP A 365 -10.46 -1.97 -23.45
CA ASP A 365 -11.51 -1.12 -22.88
C ASP A 365 -11.09 -0.62 -21.48
N MET A 366 -10.30 -1.41 -20.78
CA MET A 366 -9.84 -1.18 -19.40
C MET A 366 -8.94 0.06 -19.28
N LEU A 367 -7.97 0.21 -20.21
CA LEU A 367 -7.03 1.31 -20.17
C LEU A 367 -7.72 2.68 -20.24
N PRO A 368 -8.51 2.98 -21.30
CA PRO A 368 -9.18 4.28 -21.38
C PRO A 368 -10.25 4.45 -20.28
N THR A 369 -10.90 3.35 -19.83
CA THR A 369 -11.90 3.41 -18.74
C THR A 369 -11.24 3.82 -17.43
N ALA A 370 -10.03 3.38 -17.12
CA ALA A 370 -9.31 3.78 -15.90
C ALA A 370 -9.09 5.30 -15.84
N ILE A 371 -8.72 5.90 -16.96
CA ILE A 371 -8.55 7.36 -17.07
C ILE A 371 -9.91 8.06 -17.01
N ALA A 372 -10.89 7.58 -17.76
CA ALA A 372 -12.25 8.14 -17.77
C ALA A 372 -12.92 8.08 -16.39
N ALA A 373 -12.64 7.04 -15.59
CA ALA A 373 -13.15 6.88 -14.23
C ALA A 373 -12.58 7.89 -13.24
N GLY A 374 -11.39 8.46 -13.50
CA GLY A 374 -10.78 9.49 -12.64
C GLY A 374 -9.33 9.26 -12.26
N SER A 375 -8.68 8.16 -12.71
CA SER A 375 -7.23 7.99 -12.60
C SER A 375 -6.51 8.98 -13.53
N ASP A 376 -5.39 9.52 -13.08
CA ASP A 376 -4.57 10.43 -13.88
C ASP A 376 -3.38 9.70 -14.53
N LEU A 377 -2.90 8.64 -13.88
CA LEU A 377 -1.77 7.82 -14.33
C LEU A 377 -2.10 6.34 -14.26
N PHE A 378 -1.57 5.58 -15.19
CA PHE A 378 -1.79 4.14 -15.35
C PHE A 378 -0.49 3.35 -15.13
N LEU A 379 -0.51 2.35 -14.24
CA LEU A 379 0.57 1.41 -13.97
C LEU A 379 0.18 0.03 -14.51
N PHE A 380 0.87 -0.64 -15.35
CA PHE A 380 2.03 -0.42 -16.19
C PHE A 380 1.65 -0.86 -17.61
N PHE A 381 2.54 -0.67 -18.59
CA PHE A 381 2.39 -1.38 -19.85
C PHE A 381 2.46 -2.91 -19.64
N ASN A 382 1.58 -3.64 -20.33
CA ASN A 382 1.73 -5.08 -20.55
C ASN A 382 2.49 -5.35 -21.85
N ASP A 383 2.00 -4.77 -22.93
CA ASP A 383 2.72 -4.57 -24.17
C ASP A 383 2.66 -3.07 -24.51
N PRO A 384 3.80 -2.38 -24.64
CA PRO A 384 3.79 -0.93 -24.78
C PRO A 384 3.10 -0.45 -26.07
N ASP A 385 3.27 -1.18 -27.20
CA ASP A 385 2.67 -0.79 -28.48
C ASP A 385 1.15 -0.95 -28.45
N GLU A 386 0.64 -2.09 -27.96
CA GLU A 386 -0.78 -2.35 -27.84
C GLU A 386 -1.45 -1.38 -26.86
N ASP A 387 -0.90 -1.25 -25.64
CA ASP A 387 -1.48 -0.45 -24.58
C ASP A 387 -1.51 1.04 -24.94
N PHE A 388 -0.44 1.55 -25.57
CA PHE A 388 -0.39 2.93 -26.04
C PHE A 388 -1.45 3.18 -27.11
N GLN A 389 -1.55 2.28 -28.09
CA GLN A 389 -2.56 2.40 -29.16
C GLN A 389 -3.97 2.36 -28.61
N TRP A 390 -4.29 1.43 -27.70
CA TRP A 390 -5.62 1.34 -27.08
C TRP A 390 -5.99 2.57 -26.24
N MET A 391 -5.03 3.17 -25.56
CA MET A 391 -5.26 4.43 -24.84
C MET A 391 -5.56 5.57 -25.81
N LEU A 392 -4.78 5.67 -26.89
CA LEU A 392 -4.98 6.65 -27.96
C LEU A 392 -6.33 6.47 -28.66
N ASP A 393 -6.71 5.22 -28.97
CA ASP A 393 -8.01 4.89 -29.55
C ASP A 393 -9.15 5.27 -28.60
N GLY A 394 -8.98 5.03 -27.29
CA GLY A 394 -9.95 5.45 -26.26
C GLY A 394 -10.18 6.96 -26.22
N TYR A 395 -9.13 7.75 -26.43
CA TYR A 395 -9.23 9.19 -26.60
C TYR A 395 -9.94 9.55 -27.91
N ASN A 396 -9.50 9.03 -29.04
CA ASN A 396 -10.05 9.30 -30.37
C ASN A 396 -11.53 8.93 -30.47
N ASN A 397 -11.97 7.89 -29.76
CA ASN A 397 -13.36 7.44 -29.70
C ASN A 397 -14.19 8.16 -28.62
N GLY A 398 -13.63 9.09 -27.87
CA GLY A 398 -14.31 9.92 -26.88
C GLY A 398 -14.61 9.22 -25.55
N VAL A 399 -13.98 8.07 -25.26
CA VAL A 399 -14.01 7.44 -23.92
C VAL A 399 -13.26 8.33 -22.93
N ILE A 400 -12.08 8.82 -23.33
CA ILE A 400 -11.38 9.89 -22.62
C ILE A 400 -11.74 11.20 -23.32
N THR A 401 -12.43 12.09 -22.61
CA THR A 401 -12.80 13.41 -23.19
C THR A 401 -11.62 14.38 -23.11
N ASP A 402 -11.69 15.45 -23.92
CA ASP A 402 -10.67 16.51 -23.89
C ASP A 402 -10.50 17.08 -22.49
N GLU A 403 -11.61 17.33 -21.80
CA GLU A 403 -11.61 17.87 -20.44
C GLU A 403 -10.96 16.90 -19.45
N ARG A 404 -11.24 15.60 -19.57
CA ARG A 404 -10.65 14.58 -18.67
C ARG A 404 -9.15 14.43 -18.91
N LEU A 405 -8.71 14.46 -20.17
CA LEU A 405 -7.30 14.43 -20.53
C LEU A 405 -6.57 15.68 -20.00
N GLU A 406 -7.16 16.86 -20.18
CA GLU A 406 -6.59 18.13 -19.67
C GLU A 406 -6.48 18.13 -18.15
N GLU A 407 -7.50 17.61 -17.43
CA GLU A 407 -7.45 17.43 -15.97
C GLU A 407 -6.32 16.50 -15.52
N ALA A 408 -6.15 15.34 -16.17
CA ALA A 408 -5.07 14.40 -15.85
C ALA A 408 -3.71 15.06 -16.03
N LEU A 409 -3.49 15.66 -17.19
CA LEU A 409 -2.25 16.37 -17.51
C LEU A 409 -1.95 17.51 -16.55
N THR A 410 -2.99 18.27 -16.17
CA THR A 410 -2.85 19.36 -15.22
C THR A 410 -2.38 18.87 -13.86
N ARG A 411 -2.89 17.72 -13.36
CA ARG A 411 -2.44 17.10 -12.11
C ARG A 411 -1.05 16.52 -12.22
N ILE A 412 -0.74 15.82 -13.32
CA ILE A 412 0.58 15.26 -13.57
C ILE A 412 1.65 16.36 -13.60
N LEU A 413 1.45 17.36 -14.43
CA LEU A 413 2.41 18.48 -14.56
C LEU A 413 2.40 19.38 -13.32
N GLY A 414 1.24 19.58 -12.70
CA GLY A 414 1.12 20.28 -11.42
C GLY A 414 1.96 19.61 -10.31
N THR A 415 1.94 18.27 -10.24
CA THR A 415 2.80 17.52 -9.31
C THR A 415 4.28 17.70 -9.64
N LYS A 416 4.66 17.60 -10.93
CA LYS A 416 6.03 17.84 -11.37
C LYS A 416 6.49 19.27 -11.03
N ALA A 417 5.61 20.24 -11.19
CA ALA A 417 5.90 21.64 -10.85
C ALA A 417 6.00 21.86 -9.33
N ALA A 418 5.12 21.26 -8.53
CA ALA A 418 5.17 21.32 -7.07
C ALA A 418 6.47 20.73 -6.50
N LEU A 419 7.02 19.71 -7.16
CA LEU A 419 8.33 19.13 -6.87
C LEU A 419 9.50 19.99 -7.39
N GLY A 420 9.22 21.13 -8.01
CA GLY A 420 10.23 22.05 -8.55
C GLY A 420 10.99 21.52 -9.77
N LEU A 421 10.53 20.43 -10.40
CA LEU A 421 11.24 19.79 -11.51
C LEU A 421 11.34 20.71 -12.74
N HIS A 422 10.38 21.60 -12.93
CA HIS A 422 10.35 22.57 -14.03
C HIS A 422 11.41 23.68 -13.92
N LYS A 423 11.96 23.90 -12.72
CA LYS A 423 12.97 24.94 -12.45
C LYS A 423 14.41 24.41 -12.58
N LYS A 424 14.58 23.09 -12.67
CA LYS A 424 15.89 22.46 -12.72
C LYS A 424 16.37 22.27 -14.16
N VAL A 425 17.66 22.47 -14.39
CA VAL A 425 18.33 22.02 -15.61
C VAL A 425 18.37 20.49 -15.58
N LYS A 426 18.14 19.83 -16.72
CA LYS A 426 18.03 18.37 -16.79
C LYS A 426 19.21 17.63 -16.15
N THR A 427 20.43 18.13 -16.35
CA THR A 427 21.66 17.58 -15.78
C THR A 427 21.86 17.89 -14.29
N GLU A 428 20.98 18.70 -13.70
CA GLU A 428 21.02 19.12 -12.28
C GLU A 428 19.80 18.62 -11.50
N ILE A 429 18.96 17.77 -12.10
CA ILE A 429 17.81 17.18 -11.42
C ILE A 429 18.29 16.23 -10.31
N LEU A 430 19.34 15.44 -10.59
CA LEU A 430 20.01 14.59 -9.60
C LEU A 430 21.24 15.31 -9.00
N PRO A 431 21.59 15.03 -7.73
CA PRO A 431 22.88 15.46 -7.16
C PRO A 431 24.04 14.78 -7.91
N SER A 432 25.27 15.19 -7.62
CA SER A 432 26.42 14.44 -8.13
C SER A 432 26.43 13.00 -7.60
N LYS A 433 27.00 12.06 -8.37
CA LYS A 433 27.04 10.63 -8.00
C LYS A 433 27.73 10.43 -6.62
N GLU A 434 28.81 11.17 -6.37
CA GLU A 434 29.51 11.12 -5.10
C GLU A 434 28.64 11.55 -3.92
N GLU A 435 27.93 12.68 -4.06
CA GLU A 435 26.99 13.16 -3.03
C GLU A 435 25.81 12.21 -2.84
N ALA A 436 25.33 11.58 -3.92
CA ALA A 436 24.26 10.61 -3.87
C ALA A 436 24.66 9.36 -3.07
N MET A 437 25.79 8.74 -3.45
CA MET A 437 26.28 7.52 -2.78
C MET A 437 26.64 7.76 -1.31
N ALA A 438 27.12 8.96 -0.97
CA ALA A 438 27.41 9.33 0.41
C ALA A 438 26.17 9.39 1.33
N LYS A 439 24.94 9.35 0.79
CA LYS A 439 23.69 9.38 1.56
C LYS A 439 23.04 8.01 1.75
N ILE A 440 23.56 6.96 1.10
CA ILE A 440 22.96 5.63 1.15
C ILE A 440 23.53 4.82 2.32
N GLY A 441 22.64 4.18 3.07
CA GLY A 441 23.01 3.24 4.13
C GLY A 441 23.82 3.84 5.28
N LEU A 442 23.55 5.11 5.60
CA LEU A 442 24.26 5.85 6.65
C LEU A 442 24.21 5.14 8.01
N PRO A 443 25.31 5.19 8.81
CA PRO A 443 25.34 4.57 10.14
C PRO A 443 24.22 5.04 11.07
N GLU A 444 23.88 6.34 11.03
CA GLU A 444 22.78 6.92 11.82
C GLU A 444 21.41 6.37 11.39
N ASN A 445 21.18 6.12 10.08
CA ASN A 445 19.95 5.50 9.60
C ASN A 445 19.87 4.03 10.06
N LYS A 446 20.98 3.29 10.02
CA LYS A 446 21.03 1.91 10.53
C LYS A 446 20.81 1.86 12.04
N ALA A 447 21.29 2.86 12.80
CA ALA A 447 21.06 2.96 14.23
C ALA A 447 19.57 3.10 14.57
N ILE A 448 18.79 3.86 13.76
CA ILE A 448 17.31 3.94 13.89
C ILE A 448 16.69 2.55 13.73
N ALA A 449 17.12 1.75 12.76
CA ALA A 449 16.59 0.40 12.56
C ALA A 449 16.83 -0.51 13.77
N VAL A 450 18.00 -0.40 14.41
CA VAL A 450 18.33 -1.14 15.64
C VAL A 450 17.47 -0.66 16.82
N GLU A 451 17.27 0.65 16.97
CA GLU A 451 16.42 1.23 18.01
C GLU A 451 14.96 0.79 17.84
N VAL A 452 14.45 0.81 16.60
CA VAL A 452 13.11 0.32 16.25
C VAL A 452 12.97 -1.17 16.61
N ALA A 453 13.96 -1.99 16.28
CA ALA A 453 13.92 -3.42 16.61
C ALA A 453 13.82 -3.66 18.11
N ASP A 454 14.61 -2.95 18.93
CA ASP A 454 14.49 -3.07 20.39
C ASP A 454 13.13 -2.60 20.89
N LYS A 455 12.60 -1.47 20.41
CA LYS A 455 11.33 -0.91 20.87
C LYS A 455 10.09 -1.70 20.43
N ALA A 456 10.13 -2.31 19.25
CA ALA A 456 8.96 -2.93 18.63
C ALA A 456 8.66 -4.35 19.11
N ILE A 457 9.66 -5.14 19.52
CA ILE A 457 9.45 -6.54 19.91
C ILE A 457 8.41 -6.63 21.02
N THR A 458 7.34 -7.38 20.71
CA THR A 458 6.12 -7.43 21.53
C THR A 458 5.97 -8.78 22.21
N LEU A 459 5.97 -8.81 23.54
CA LEU A 459 5.58 -9.97 24.34
C LEU A 459 4.06 -9.99 24.45
N VAL A 460 3.40 -10.73 23.56
CA VAL A 460 1.93 -10.76 23.45
C VAL A 460 1.31 -11.61 24.56
N LYS A 461 1.95 -12.74 24.90
CA LYS A 461 1.46 -13.70 25.90
C LYS A 461 2.64 -14.20 26.74
N ASN A 462 2.50 -14.25 28.06
CA ASN A 462 3.55 -14.68 28.99
C ASN A 462 2.94 -15.34 30.24
N ASN A 463 2.20 -16.41 30.06
CA ASN A 463 1.55 -17.12 31.18
C ASN A 463 2.56 -17.95 31.99
N GLN A 464 3.69 -18.34 31.42
CA GLN A 464 4.73 -19.11 32.10
C GLN A 464 5.68 -18.26 32.94
N ASN A 465 5.74 -16.93 32.69
CA ASN A 465 6.65 -15.99 33.39
C ASN A 465 8.11 -16.45 33.39
N ILE A 466 8.61 -16.93 32.22
CA ILE A 466 9.92 -17.57 32.10
C ILE A 466 11.09 -16.59 31.95
N PHE A 467 10.82 -15.31 31.69
CA PHE A 467 11.86 -14.31 31.53
C PHE A 467 12.36 -13.72 32.85
N PRO A 468 13.64 -13.39 32.97
CA PRO A 468 14.71 -13.65 32.00
C PRO A 468 15.15 -15.13 31.99
N ILE A 469 15.50 -15.64 30.79
CA ILE A 469 16.18 -16.93 30.66
C ILE A 469 17.69 -16.78 30.90
N SER A 470 18.34 -17.83 31.39
CA SER A 470 19.78 -17.84 31.57
C SER A 470 20.37 -19.23 31.41
N PRO A 471 21.65 -19.37 30.96
CA PRO A 471 22.28 -20.69 30.84
C PRO A 471 22.40 -21.46 32.16
N ASP A 472 22.36 -20.76 33.29
CA ASP A 472 22.39 -21.40 34.61
C ASP A 472 21.10 -22.13 34.96
N LYS A 473 19.97 -21.74 34.36
CA LYS A 473 18.65 -22.30 34.65
C LYS A 473 18.08 -23.13 33.50
N THR A 474 18.35 -22.72 32.25
CA THR A 474 17.76 -23.28 31.03
C THR A 474 18.85 -23.47 29.98
N LYS A 475 19.82 -24.37 30.25
CA LYS A 475 21.06 -24.46 29.48
C LYS A 475 20.84 -25.06 28.09
N ARG A 476 20.02 -26.12 27.99
CA ARG A 476 19.83 -26.90 26.76
C ARG A 476 18.58 -26.40 26.03
N VAL A 477 18.78 -25.73 24.89
CA VAL A 477 17.72 -25.13 24.10
C VAL A 477 17.50 -25.91 22.82
N LEU A 478 16.24 -26.27 22.54
CA LEU A 478 15.83 -26.79 21.25
C LEU A 478 15.18 -25.68 20.43
N LEU A 479 15.72 -25.37 19.26
CA LEU A 479 15.07 -24.52 18.26
C LEU A 479 14.27 -25.39 17.30
N VAL A 480 13.03 -25.00 17.05
CA VAL A 480 12.15 -25.63 16.06
C VAL A 480 11.82 -24.62 14.98
N ASN A 481 12.26 -24.89 13.77
CA ASN A 481 11.97 -24.04 12.61
C ASN A 481 10.55 -24.33 12.10
N VAL A 482 9.73 -23.28 11.97
CA VAL A 482 8.37 -23.35 11.42
C VAL A 482 8.33 -22.48 10.17
N GLU A 483 8.39 -23.11 9.01
CA GLU A 483 8.36 -22.43 7.71
C GLU A 483 6.98 -22.54 7.07
N GLY A 484 6.61 -21.54 6.25
CA GLY A 484 5.50 -21.64 5.33
C GLY A 484 5.85 -22.49 4.11
N HIS A 485 4.85 -22.81 3.29
CA HIS A 485 5.09 -23.52 2.03
C HIS A 485 6.07 -22.74 1.14
N LYS A 486 7.09 -23.43 0.63
CA LYS A 486 8.06 -22.90 -0.35
C LYS A 486 7.43 -22.84 -1.76
N GLY A 487 6.28 -22.18 -1.88
CA GLY A 487 5.57 -22.02 -3.15
C GLY A 487 5.26 -20.55 -3.44
N GLY A 488 4.96 -20.24 -4.70
CA GLY A 488 4.57 -18.90 -5.14
C GLY A 488 5.72 -18.00 -5.61
N PHE A 489 5.39 -16.77 -5.95
CA PHE A 489 6.30 -15.80 -6.57
C PHE A 489 7.51 -15.47 -5.69
N GLY A 490 7.36 -15.48 -4.37
CA GLY A 490 8.46 -15.26 -3.42
C GLY A 490 9.58 -16.31 -3.51
N ALA A 491 9.23 -17.57 -3.82
CA ALA A 491 10.19 -18.64 -4.00
C ALA A 491 11.02 -18.51 -5.30
N MET A 492 10.49 -17.81 -6.30
CA MET A 492 11.19 -17.58 -7.58
C MET A 492 12.22 -16.45 -7.49
N ILE A 493 12.09 -15.53 -6.54
CA ILE A 493 12.97 -14.35 -6.39
C ILE A 493 14.02 -14.56 -5.30
N GLY A 494 13.78 -15.49 -4.36
CA GLY A 494 14.65 -15.75 -3.21
C GLY A 494 15.82 -16.69 -3.55
N GLY A 495 17.06 -16.20 -3.39
CA GLY A 495 18.21 -17.07 -3.13
C GLY A 495 18.03 -17.82 -1.79
N GLU A 496 18.91 -18.79 -1.48
CA GLU A 496 18.94 -19.45 -0.16
C GLU A 496 19.11 -18.38 0.94
N ALA A 497 18.00 -17.94 1.50
CA ALA A 497 18.03 -17.02 2.65
C ALA A 497 18.49 -17.81 3.90
N VAL A 498 19.37 -17.21 4.69
CA VAL A 498 19.75 -17.74 6.00
C VAL A 498 18.48 -17.90 6.84
N ARG A 499 18.25 -19.11 7.35
CA ARG A 499 17.06 -19.36 8.18
C ARG A 499 17.18 -18.61 9.50
N PRO A 500 16.12 -17.97 10.00
CA PRO A 500 16.15 -17.24 11.28
C PRO A 500 16.64 -18.11 12.45
N VAL A 501 16.37 -19.41 12.43
CA VAL A 501 16.84 -20.35 13.47
C VAL A 501 18.36 -20.51 13.49
N ASP A 502 19.05 -20.40 12.33
CA ASP A 502 20.50 -20.53 12.27
C ASP A 502 21.19 -19.29 12.86
N THR A 503 20.69 -18.09 12.54
CA THR A 503 21.15 -16.84 13.18
C THR A 503 20.86 -16.86 14.68
N LEU A 504 19.65 -17.24 15.09
CA LEU A 504 19.25 -17.27 16.51
C LEU A 504 20.10 -18.26 17.30
N LYS A 505 20.43 -19.43 16.71
CA LYS A 505 21.35 -20.39 17.30
C LYS A 505 22.69 -19.75 17.65
N GLY A 506 23.32 -19.09 16.68
CA GLY A 506 24.62 -18.44 16.89
C GLY A 506 24.59 -17.39 18.02
N ILE A 507 23.50 -16.59 18.08
CA ILE A 507 23.34 -15.57 19.12
C ILE A 507 23.16 -16.21 20.51
N LEU A 508 22.34 -17.24 20.63
CA LEU A 508 22.12 -17.95 21.91
C LEU A 508 23.36 -18.72 22.38
N GLU A 509 24.13 -19.34 21.45
CA GLU A 509 25.39 -20.00 21.79
C GLU A 509 26.44 -19.00 22.31
N ALA A 510 26.47 -17.79 21.74
CA ALA A 510 27.32 -16.70 22.24
C ALA A 510 26.92 -16.25 23.66
N GLU A 511 25.68 -16.45 24.08
CA GLU A 511 25.18 -16.24 25.45
C GLU A 511 25.49 -17.41 26.40
N GLY A 512 26.08 -18.51 25.91
CA GLY A 512 26.44 -19.68 26.71
C GLY A 512 25.38 -20.79 26.78
N PHE A 513 24.33 -20.71 25.97
CA PHE A 513 23.35 -21.81 25.85
C PHE A 513 23.92 -22.95 24.99
N GLU A 514 23.46 -24.17 25.25
CA GLU A 514 23.71 -25.34 24.40
C GLU A 514 22.50 -25.51 23.46
N VAL A 515 22.67 -25.16 22.17
CA VAL A 515 21.57 -25.01 21.24
C VAL A 515 21.57 -26.12 20.18
N SER A 516 20.45 -26.83 20.07
CA SER A 516 20.17 -27.79 18.98
C SER A 516 19.04 -27.26 18.10
N ILE A 517 19.12 -27.52 16.79
CA ILE A 517 18.00 -27.27 15.88
C ILE A 517 17.31 -28.59 15.61
N TRP A 518 15.99 -28.65 15.74
CA TRP A 518 15.19 -29.81 15.39
C TRP A 518 15.22 -30.01 13.88
N GLU A 519 15.66 -31.17 13.45
CA GLU A 519 15.49 -31.60 12.06
C GLU A 519 14.04 -32.06 11.87
N SER A 520 13.28 -31.34 11.06
CA SER A 520 11.87 -31.64 10.88
C SER A 520 11.63 -33.03 10.30
N THR A 521 10.44 -33.56 10.54
CA THR A 521 10.04 -34.86 9.98
C THR A 521 10.11 -34.86 8.46
N GLU A 522 9.75 -33.75 7.83
CA GLU A 522 9.82 -33.58 6.39
C GLU A 522 11.27 -33.55 5.89
N GLU A 523 12.15 -32.77 6.54
CA GLU A 523 13.58 -32.73 6.18
C GLU A 523 14.23 -34.12 6.24
N ARG A 524 13.93 -34.89 7.29
CA ARG A 524 14.44 -36.25 7.44
C ARG A 524 13.95 -37.17 6.35
N ILE A 525 12.65 -37.12 6.01
CA ILE A 525 12.07 -37.93 4.95
C ILE A 525 12.64 -37.55 3.59
N ASN A 526 12.78 -36.26 3.32
CA ASN A 526 13.30 -35.77 2.03
C ASN A 526 14.76 -36.16 1.78
N LYS A 527 15.55 -36.40 2.84
CA LYS A 527 16.93 -36.92 2.73
C LYS A 527 17.02 -38.40 2.39
N LEU A 528 15.91 -39.16 2.52
CA LEU A 528 15.89 -40.57 2.17
C LEU A 528 15.78 -40.75 0.65
N PRO A 529 16.28 -41.90 0.12
CA PRO A 529 15.98 -42.33 -1.23
C PRO A 529 14.45 -42.36 -1.48
N GLU A 530 14.04 -42.05 -2.70
CA GLU A 530 12.61 -41.91 -3.04
C GLU A 530 11.79 -43.17 -2.69
N GLU A 531 12.38 -44.35 -2.94
CA GLU A 531 11.79 -45.65 -2.65
C GLU A 531 11.53 -45.91 -1.14
N GLU A 532 12.27 -45.24 -0.25
CA GLU A 532 12.15 -45.38 1.20
C GLU A 532 11.16 -44.39 1.82
N ARG A 533 10.85 -43.28 1.12
CA ARG A 533 10.05 -42.17 1.68
C ARG A 533 8.65 -42.60 2.08
N ALA A 534 7.98 -43.40 1.25
CA ALA A 534 6.63 -43.90 1.55
C ALA A 534 6.58 -44.73 2.83
N ALA A 535 7.56 -45.60 3.04
CA ALA A 535 7.69 -46.41 4.25
C ALA A 535 8.02 -45.53 5.47
N ALA A 536 8.88 -44.53 5.31
CA ALA A 536 9.22 -43.60 6.37
C ALA A 536 8.00 -42.79 6.82
N VAL A 537 7.19 -42.29 5.89
CA VAL A 537 5.92 -41.58 6.18
C VAL A 537 4.98 -42.47 6.98
N ALA A 538 4.77 -43.73 6.56
CA ALA A 538 3.94 -44.71 7.28
C ALA A 538 4.45 -44.96 8.71
N ASN A 539 5.76 -44.98 8.90
CA ASN A 539 6.39 -45.23 10.20
C ASN A 539 6.33 -44.02 11.15
N VAL A 540 6.11 -42.80 10.68
CA VAL A 540 6.02 -41.60 11.54
C VAL A 540 4.98 -41.77 12.64
N TYR A 541 3.82 -42.33 12.32
CA TYR A 541 2.73 -42.58 13.28
C TYR A 541 2.95 -43.81 14.17
N ALA A 542 3.79 -44.77 13.74
CA ALA A 542 4.08 -45.98 14.48
C ALA A 542 5.21 -45.80 15.51
N GLN A 543 6.05 -44.77 15.35
CA GLN A 543 7.17 -44.52 16.26
C GLN A 543 6.70 -44.14 17.67
N LYS A 544 7.29 -44.80 18.67
CA LYS A 544 7.11 -44.39 20.07
C LYS A 544 8.08 -43.28 20.40
N ARG A 545 7.56 -42.16 20.92
CA ARG A 545 8.34 -41.01 21.36
C ARG A 545 7.88 -40.60 22.76
N PRO A 546 8.47 -41.20 23.81
CA PRO A 546 8.11 -40.83 25.16
C PRO A 546 8.44 -39.38 25.47
N ILE A 547 7.50 -38.62 26.04
CA ILE A 547 7.70 -37.22 26.41
C ILE A 547 8.88 -37.01 27.37
N LYS A 548 9.14 -38.01 28.22
CA LYS A 548 10.28 -38.01 29.14
C LYS A 548 11.64 -37.86 28.42
N ASP A 549 11.76 -38.34 27.18
CA ASP A 549 13.01 -38.26 26.43
C ASP A 549 13.25 -36.82 25.97
N LEU A 550 12.19 -36.09 25.61
CA LEU A 550 12.26 -34.65 25.27
C LEU A 550 12.62 -33.83 26.51
N ILE A 551 11.95 -34.08 27.64
CA ILE A 551 12.23 -33.37 28.92
C ILE A 551 13.64 -33.67 29.42
N ALA A 552 14.15 -34.89 29.23
CA ALA A 552 15.51 -35.23 29.60
C ALA A 552 16.57 -34.58 28.70
N ALA A 553 16.23 -34.27 27.46
CA ALA A 553 17.16 -33.68 26.48
C ALA A 553 17.25 -32.14 26.55
N TYR A 554 16.14 -31.46 26.85
CA TYR A 554 16.06 -30.00 26.74
C TYR A 554 15.40 -29.32 27.94
N ASP A 555 15.84 -28.13 28.27
CA ASP A 555 15.32 -27.28 29.36
C ASP A 555 14.33 -26.23 28.83
N LEU A 556 14.41 -25.89 27.52
CA LEU A 556 13.61 -24.88 26.85
C LEU A 556 13.42 -25.27 25.38
N VAL A 557 12.23 -25.03 24.85
CA VAL A 557 11.98 -25.08 23.40
C VAL A 557 11.61 -23.70 22.89
N ILE A 558 12.20 -23.28 21.78
CA ILE A 558 11.86 -22.04 21.07
C ILE A 558 11.42 -22.40 19.66
N ASN A 559 10.14 -22.20 19.37
CA ASN A 559 9.61 -22.32 18.02
C ASN A 559 9.76 -20.98 17.30
N VAL A 560 10.31 -20.97 16.09
CA VAL A 560 10.53 -19.76 15.29
C VAL A 560 9.74 -19.87 14.00
N ALA A 561 8.66 -19.10 13.89
CA ALA A 561 7.77 -19.12 12.73
C ALA A 561 8.14 -18.01 11.74
N SER A 562 8.62 -18.44 10.57
CA SER A 562 8.93 -17.58 9.42
C SER A 562 7.93 -17.85 8.28
N VAL A 563 6.67 -17.49 8.50
CA VAL A 563 5.58 -17.67 7.55
C VAL A 563 5.21 -16.31 6.95
N GLN A 564 5.35 -16.18 5.63
CA GLN A 564 5.05 -14.93 4.93
C GLN A 564 3.53 -14.76 4.75
N PRO A 565 2.97 -13.59 5.10
CA PRO A 565 1.52 -13.40 5.07
C PRO A 565 0.90 -13.49 3.68
N ASN A 566 1.60 -13.04 2.65
CA ASN A 566 1.09 -12.94 1.29
C ASN A 566 1.04 -14.25 0.49
N THR A 567 1.56 -15.33 1.02
CA THR A 567 1.57 -16.64 0.33
C THR A 567 0.78 -17.70 1.09
N ASP A 568 0.87 -17.68 2.42
CA ASP A 568 0.20 -18.63 3.29
C ASP A 568 0.15 -18.04 4.71
N GLN A 569 -0.96 -17.43 5.05
CA GLN A 569 -1.10 -16.76 6.34
C GLN A 569 -1.14 -17.68 7.54
N ARG A 570 -1.47 -18.94 7.30
CA ARG A 570 -1.64 -19.95 8.33
C ARG A 570 -0.42 -20.86 8.36
N ILE A 571 -0.02 -21.23 9.56
CA ILE A 571 0.97 -22.29 9.72
C ILE A 571 0.36 -23.60 9.23
N GLN A 572 0.98 -24.20 8.23
CA GLN A 572 0.60 -25.52 7.75
C GLN A 572 1.45 -26.57 8.45
N TRP A 573 0.86 -27.18 9.46
CA TRP A 573 1.54 -28.19 10.23
C TRP A 573 1.74 -29.48 9.44
N PRO A 574 2.94 -30.09 9.48
CA PRO A 574 3.10 -31.43 8.98
C PRO A 574 2.21 -32.39 9.79
N ALA A 575 1.62 -33.36 9.15
CA ALA A 575 0.73 -34.36 9.78
C ALA A 575 1.48 -35.34 10.72
N SER A 576 2.45 -34.84 11.48
CA SER A 576 3.32 -35.68 12.33
C SER A 576 2.90 -35.61 13.79
N LYS A 577 2.39 -36.70 14.30
CA LYS A 577 1.94 -36.87 15.67
C LYS A 577 3.14 -37.03 16.62
N GLY A 578 3.16 -36.23 17.71
CA GLY A 578 4.12 -36.42 18.82
C GLY A 578 5.56 -36.09 18.44
N THR A 579 5.80 -35.29 17.40
CA THR A 579 7.12 -34.78 17.06
C THR A 579 7.22 -33.28 17.45
N PRO A 580 8.41 -32.79 17.76
CA PRO A 580 8.63 -31.35 18.05
C PRO A 580 8.23 -30.40 16.93
N ASP A 581 7.96 -30.89 15.71
CA ASP A 581 7.42 -30.07 14.60
C ASP A 581 6.14 -29.34 15.01
N ILE A 582 5.31 -29.92 15.89
CA ILE A 582 4.08 -29.32 16.41
C ILE A 582 4.24 -29.11 17.93
N PRO A 583 3.96 -27.90 18.46
CA PRO A 583 4.16 -27.60 19.88
C PRO A 583 3.08 -28.22 20.77
N PHE A 584 3.10 -29.56 20.93
CA PHE A 584 2.20 -30.31 21.81
C PHE A 584 2.69 -30.36 23.27
N TYR A 585 3.94 -30.05 23.51
CA TYR A 585 4.69 -30.21 24.77
C TYR A 585 4.66 -28.97 25.67
N VAL A 586 3.83 -27.99 25.37
CA VAL A 586 3.79 -26.65 26.02
C VAL A 586 3.52 -26.69 27.53
N HIS A 587 2.99 -27.81 28.07
CA HIS A 587 2.76 -27.99 29.50
C HIS A 587 3.85 -28.87 30.16
N GLU A 588 4.71 -29.46 29.37
CA GLU A 588 5.72 -30.43 29.84
C GLU A 588 7.11 -29.76 29.94
N ILE A 589 7.38 -28.81 29.07
CA ILE A 589 8.66 -28.11 28.99
C ILE A 589 8.42 -26.64 28.70
N PRO A 590 9.15 -25.70 29.34
CA PRO A 590 9.07 -24.27 29.01
C PRO A 590 9.17 -24.03 27.50
N THR A 591 8.22 -23.29 26.93
CA THR A 591 8.11 -23.13 25.48
C THR A 591 7.86 -21.66 25.13
N ILE A 592 8.70 -21.11 24.25
CA ILE A 592 8.53 -19.80 23.63
C ILE A 592 8.16 -20.00 22.17
N PHE A 593 7.14 -19.30 21.71
CA PHE A 593 6.81 -19.22 20.29
C PHE A 593 7.11 -17.80 19.78
N VAL A 594 7.99 -17.70 18.79
CA VAL A 594 8.41 -16.44 18.18
C VAL A 594 7.90 -16.38 16.76
N SER A 595 7.02 -15.43 16.46
CA SER A 595 6.65 -15.11 15.08
C SER A 595 7.55 -13.98 14.55
N VAL A 596 8.32 -14.29 13.50
CA VAL A 596 9.28 -13.35 12.94
C VAL A 596 8.76 -12.59 11.71
N GLN A 597 7.47 -12.73 11.39
CA GLN A 597 6.82 -12.02 10.28
C GLN A 597 5.39 -11.62 10.63
N ALA A 598 4.40 -12.48 10.32
CA ALA A 598 2.99 -12.17 10.58
C ALA A 598 2.68 -12.14 12.09
N PRO A 599 1.93 -11.14 12.60
CA PRO A 599 1.66 -11.01 14.03
C PRO A 599 0.56 -11.95 14.56
N ASN A 600 -0.08 -12.77 13.70
CA ASN A 600 -1.37 -13.42 13.97
C ASN A 600 -1.29 -14.92 14.20
N HIS A 601 -0.09 -15.52 14.32
CA HIS A 601 0.07 -16.98 14.45
C HIS A 601 -0.46 -17.59 15.75
N LEU A 602 -0.88 -16.78 16.74
CA LEU A 602 -1.65 -17.31 17.87
C LEU A 602 -2.94 -18.02 17.45
N ALA A 603 -3.52 -17.65 16.31
CA ALA A 603 -4.66 -18.37 15.71
C ALA A 603 -4.31 -19.81 15.32
N ASP A 604 -3.04 -20.14 15.10
CA ASP A 604 -2.54 -21.47 14.71
C ASP A 604 -1.97 -22.25 15.89
N VAL A 605 -1.56 -21.55 16.96
CA VAL A 605 -0.93 -22.12 18.16
C VAL A 605 -1.55 -21.58 19.45
N PRO A 606 -2.88 -21.62 19.62
CA PRO A 606 -3.53 -21.04 20.81
C PRO A 606 -3.05 -21.65 22.13
N GLN A 607 -2.55 -22.88 22.11
CA GLN A 607 -2.04 -23.61 23.27
C GLN A 607 -0.70 -23.09 23.82
N VAL A 608 0.08 -22.30 23.05
CA VAL A 608 1.37 -21.79 23.55
C VAL A 608 1.16 -20.78 24.67
N GLN A 609 2.00 -20.85 25.69
CA GLN A 609 1.85 -20.06 26.90
C GLN A 609 2.73 -18.77 26.90
N THR A 610 3.75 -18.74 26.02
CA THR A 610 4.62 -17.59 25.83
C THR A 610 4.76 -17.33 24.34
N TYR A 611 4.34 -16.12 23.88
CA TYR A 611 4.30 -15.77 22.46
C TYR A 611 4.85 -14.37 22.24
N ILE A 612 5.77 -14.25 21.26
CA ILE A 612 6.47 -13.01 20.91
C ILE A 612 6.32 -12.73 19.42
N ASN A 613 6.04 -11.47 19.09
CA ASN A 613 6.14 -10.94 17.72
C ASN A 613 7.40 -10.08 17.56
N THR A 614 8.20 -10.35 16.53
CA THR A 614 9.35 -9.52 16.13
C THR A 614 9.10 -8.74 14.85
N TYR A 615 8.10 -9.14 14.06
CA TYR A 615 7.63 -8.54 12.80
C TYR A 615 8.62 -8.64 11.62
N ASP A 616 9.86 -8.99 11.84
CA ASP A 616 10.85 -9.41 10.86
C ASP A 616 11.95 -10.27 11.53
N SER A 617 12.84 -10.84 10.69
CA SER A 617 13.93 -11.73 11.11
C SER A 617 15.32 -11.17 10.81
N LYS A 618 15.47 -9.83 10.77
CA LYS A 618 16.80 -9.22 10.56
C LYS A 618 17.74 -9.53 11.72
N ASP A 619 19.03 -9.69 11.44
CA ASP A 619 20.03 -10.07 12.44
C ASP A 619 19.97 -9.17 13.68
N PHE A 620 19.86 -7.85 13.48
CA PHE A 620 19.73 -6.90 14.58
C PHE A 620 18.41 -7.06 15.37
N THR A 621 17.32 -7.56 14.71
CA THR A 621 16.05 -7.86 15.38
C THR A 621 16.17 -9.11 16.23
N LEU A 622 16.81 -10.17 15.70
CA LEU A 622 17.05 -11.41 16.46
C LEU A 622 18.01 -11.16 17.63
N GLN A 623 19.02 -10.29 17.45
CA GLN A 623 19.89 -9.85 18.55
C GLN A 623 19.10 -9.10 19.65
N ALA A 624 18.21 -8.18 19.24
CA ALA A 624 17.34 -7.46 20.18
C ALA A 624 16.38 -8.44 20.91
N LEU A 625 15.84 -9.45 20.22
CA LEU A 625 15.03 -10.48 20.82
C LEU A 625 15.78 -11.22 21.94
N VAL A 626 17.02 -11.67 21.66
CA VAL A 626 17.83 -12.37 22.68
C VAL A 626 18.15 -11.45 23.84
N ASN A 627 18.50 -10.17 23.58
CA ASN A 627 18.73 -9.18 24.66
C ASN A 627 17.52 -9.08 25.61
N LYS A 628 16.31 -9.10 25.08
CA LYS A 628 15.07 -9.09 25.90
C LYS A 628 14.88 -10.40 26.65
N MET A 629 15.06 -11.53 25.98
CA MET A 629 14.91 -12.84 26.62
C MET A 629 15.86 -13.04 27.79
N VAL A 630 17.11 -12.53 27.70
CA VAL A 630 18.10 -12.64 28.79
C VAL A 630 18.04 -11.48 29.79
N GLY A 631 17.11 -10.53 29.62
CA GLY A 631 16.87 -9.43 30.57
C GLY A 631 17.81 -8.22 30.44
N ARG A 632 18.51 -8.03 29.32
CA ARG A 632 19.34 -6.83 29.05
C ARG A 632 18.50 -5.63 28.64
N SER A 633 17.33 -5.87 28.03
CA SER A 633 16.33 -4.85 27.73
C SER A 633 14.91 -5.38 28.00
N GLU A 634 13.98 -4.46 28.24
CA GLU A 634 12.60 -4.79 28.56
C GLU A 634 11.73 -4.94 27.30
N PHE A 635 10.70 -5.79 27.36
CA PHE A 635 9.67 -5.86 26.32
C PHE A 635 8.76 -4.62 26.42
N THR A 636 8.95 -3.65 25.55
CA THR A 636 8.17 -2.40 25.52
C THR A 636 7.21 -2.31 24.35
N GLY A 637 7.34 -3.19 23.35
CA GLY A 637 6.49 -3.19 22.17
C GLY A 637 5.02 -3.47 22.49
N VAL A 638 4.12 -2.81 21.79
CA VAL A 638 2.67 -2.95 21.91
C VAL A 638 2.10 -3.39 20.56
N SER A 639 1.40 -4.54 20.52
CA SER A 639 0.80 -5.00 19.26
C SER A 639 -0.15 -3.94 18.69
N PRO A 640 0.06 -3.47 17.46
CA PRO A 640 -0.82 -2.49 16.85
C PRO A 640 -2.07 -3.13 16.21
N VAL A 641 -2.11 -4.46 16.17
CA VAL A 641 -3.21 -5.27 15.64
C VAL A 641 -3.68 -6.28 16.71
N ASP A 642 -4.87 -6.87 16.54
CA ASP A 642 -5.33 -7.92 17.44
C ASP A 642 -4.57 -9.24 17.19
N ALA A 643 -3.46 -9.43 17.91
CA ALA A 643 -2.67 -10.66 17.82
C ALA A 643 -3.42 -11.91 18.32
N PHE A 644 -4.52 -11.74 19.06
CA PHE A 644 -5.39 -12.83 19.53
C PHE A 644 -6.45 -13.23 18.50
N CYS A 645 -6.55 -12.49 17.39
CA CYS A 645 -7.43 -12.82 16.25
C CYS A 645 -8.93 -12.94 16.62
N GLY A 646 -9.36 -12.33 17.70
CA GLY A 646 -10.73 -12.45 18.21
C GLY A 646 -11.09 -13.80 18.84
N PHE A 647 -10.16 -14.76 18.95
CA PHE A 647 -10.41 -16.09 19.50
C PHE A 647 -10.23 -16.12 21.03
N LEU A 648 -11.12 -16.84 21.72
CA LEU A 648 -11.07 -16.97 23.18
C LEU A 648 -9.89 -17.83 23.64
N ASP A 649 -9.64 -18.94 22.96
CA ASP A 649 -8.60 -19.93 23.28
C ASP A 649 -7.16 -19.39 23.09
N THR A 650 -6.95 -18.39 22.26
CA THR A 650 -5.66 -17.72 22.12
C THR A 650 -5.23 -16.96 23.39
N ARG A 651 -6.17 -16.62 24.26
CA ARG A 651 -5.93 -15.90 25.53
C ARG A 651 -5.63 -16.80 26.72
N TYR A 652 -5.88 -18.11 26.55
CA TYR A 652 -5.67 -19.12 27.58
C TYR A 652 -4.20 -19.35 27.90
#